data_40f18d81b1d95c6defe3a11c67538ad1
#
_entry.id   40f18d81b1d95c6defe3a11c67538ad1
#
_cell.length_a   1.000
_cell.length_b   1.000
_cell.length_c   1.000
_cell.angle_alpha   90.00
_cell.angle_beta   90.00
_cell.angle_gamma   90.00
#
_symmetry.space_group_name_H-M   'P 1'
#
loop_
_entity.id
_entity.type
_entity.pdbx_description
1 polymer ?
#
loop_
_entity_poly.entity_id
_entity_poly.type
_entity_poly.pdbx_seq_one_letter_code
_entity_poly.pdbx_strand_id
1 'polypeptide(L)'
;MTEQTENATRLARPIIRLAKLVGIATSYVGMSRDYHEIEDDVLVAVLKALGIDASNDGAIEQSITTIQRERDTRIVPPTVLHVVGKESKVEVHGGALDVPEASIMLEDGGAYAGKIELEGGSDTVVEVDGGFVCTSYLVLPADLPEGYHTLEVTVGGKTEIATVISAPEKIELLDDMKEGSLWGWMSQLYSIRSSGSWGIGDYEDLKTLLVESKKKTGADFMLINPLHAAEPVPPIEPSPYLPISRRFINFSYIRPESMPEYAVLSPEDKAKVDELHEQVKPLNGNARILDRETMWRTKMQALWIIYKSGLSAQRQAEFDQYLAEVGDEIESYATWCLCYDKWGASNGSDDDWVRKYNRDSEEVAQLRAQYPDTLEFYRWLEWVATEQLHAAQQAAREAGMKIGIVADMAVGVHPAGSDVWWNPERFAKGATVGAPPDMFNQQGQDWSQPPLNPIALEQTGYKVYRDMVHGMFSNAGAVRIDHILGLFRLWWIPEGKKAMDGTYVHYDSDIMLGILALEASRAGGVVVGEDLGVVPAYVSKSLSEHGILGCAVEWFEQFDGEFRAPKDWRPYALASVNTHDLPPAAGYLEYGHVKLREQLGLLSGPVEEFQKSAEAEHNAMLSMLVDEGYLDASALEDELANENEIIDALYRGLKGSPCKLMAAAIVDAVGEKRTQNQPGTSNEYPNWRIPLADGDGNVVPLEQLFDNTRLQEIAAIMRG
;
A
#
# COMPACT_ATOMS: atom_id res chain seq x y z
N MET A 1 3.77 -46.76 10.63
CA MET A 1 2.50 -46.02 10.50
C MET A 1 2.48 -45.49 9.09
N THR A 2 1.35 -45.43 8.41
CA THR A 2 1.27 -44.87 7.08
C THR A 2 1.26 -43.32 7.19
N GLU A 3 1.83 -42.64 6.23
CA GLU A 3 1.88 -41.15 6.15
C GLU A 3 0.51 -40.48 6.39
N GLN A 4 -0.58 -41.13 5.96
CA GLN A 4 -1.96 -40.72 6.25
C GLN A 4 -2.33 -40.80 7.74
N THR A 5 -1.77 -41.79 8.51
CA THR A 5 -2.05 -41.91 9.94
C THR A 5 -1.27 -40.86 10.75
N GLU A 6 -0.05 -40.54 10.34
CA GLU A 6 0.77 -39.49 10.96
C GLU A 6 0.14 -38.11 10.73
N ASN A 7 -0.32 -37.81 9.53
CA ASN A 7 -1.01 -36.56 9.22
C ASN A 7 -2.33 -36.42 10.00
N ALA A 8 -3.13 -37.47 10.09
CA ALA A 8 -4.35 -37.48 10.91
C ALA A 8 -4.07 -37.23 12.40
N THR A 9 -3.01 -37.85 12.96
CA THR A 9 -2.60 -37.65 14.36
C THR A 9 -2.12 -36.19 14.58
N ARG A 10 -1.35 -35.61 13.64
CA ARG A 10 -0.89 -34.25 13.71
C ARG A 10 -2.08 -33.27 13.68
N LEU A 11 -3.02 -33.45 12.77
CA LEU A 11 -4.20 -32.57 12.62
C LEU A 11 -5.12 -32.60 13.86
N ALA A 12 -5.06 -33.64 14.66
CA ALA A 12 -5.82 -33.76 15.91
C ALA A 12 -5.18 -33.02 17.10
N ARG A 13 -3.93 -32.54 16.98
CA ARG A 13 -3.23 -31.84 18.08
C ARG A 13 -3.97 -30.54 18.41
N PRO A 14 -4.18 -30.23 19.71
CA PRO A 14 -4.92 -29.03 20.12
C PRO A 14 -4.35 -27.75 19.54
N ILE A 15 -3.02 -27.56 19.51
CA ILE A 15 -2.38 -26.36 18.95
C ILE A 15 -2.68 -26.19 17.45
N ILE A 16 -2.71 -27.27 16.69
CA ILE A 16 -3.04 -27.25 15.26
C ILE A 16 -4.51 -26.90 15.03
N ARG A 17 -5.40 -27.43 15.88
CA ARG A 17 -6.83 -27.11 15.85
C ARG A 17 -7.07 -25.63 16.15
N LEU A 18 -6.42 -25.12 17.21
CA LEU A 18 -6.54 -23.70 17.59
C LEU A 18 -6.00 -22.79 16.48
N ALA A 19 -4.80 -23.07 15.96
CA ALA A 19 -4.20 -22.28 14.87
C ALA A 19 -5.13 -22.20 13.65
N LYS A 20 -5.68 -23.33 13.20
CA LYS A 20 -6.64 -23.37 12.08
C LYS A 20 -7.94 -22.64 12.38
N LEU A 21 -8.44 -22.73 13.60
CA LEU A 21 -9.68 -22.06 14.02
C LEU A 21 -9.59 -20.54 13.85
N VAL A 22 -8.39 -19.97 13.98
CA VAL A 22 -8.16 -18.52 13.90
C VAL A 22 -7.38 -18.10 12.65
N GLY A 23 -7.35 -18.95 11.62
CA GLY A 23 -6.78 -18.61 10.32
C GLY A 23 -5.25 -18.63 10.25
N ILE A 24 -4.54 -19.29 11.19
CA ILE A 24 -3.10 -19.47 11.12
C ILE A 24 -2.77 -20.71 10.32
N ALA A 25 -1.90 -20.59 9.32
CA ALA A 25 -1.39 -21.73 8.56
C ALA A 25 -0.48 -22.59 9.44
N THR A 26 -0.63 -23.90 9.36
CA THR A 26 0.19 -24.87 10.11
C THR A 26 1.25 -25.53 9.23
N SER A 27 1.30 -25.16 7.97
CA SER A 27 2.26 -25.59 6.96
C SER A 27 2.18 -24.67 5.75
N TYR A 28 3.23 -24.64 4.95
CA TYR A 28 3.24 -23.97 3.67
C TYR A 28 4.05 -24.75 2.63
N VAL A 29 3.86 -24.43 1.36
CA VAL A 29 4.66 -24.98 0.28
C VAL A 29 5.65 -23.87 -0.14
N GLY A 30 6.93 -24.18 -0.02
CA GLY A 30 8.01 -23.31 -0.44
C GLY A 30 8.11 -23.19 -1.97
N MET A 31 8.99 -22.35 -2.43
CA MET A 31 9.18 -22.07 -3.85
C MET A 31 9.66 -23.32 -4.63
N SER A 32 10.53 -24.13 -4.03
CA SER A 32 11.00 -25.43 -4.59
C SER A 32 9.93 -26.51 -4.58
N ARG A 33 8.66 -26.16 -4.24
CA ARG A 33 7.52 -27.07 -4.03
C ARG A 33 7.73 -28.06 -2.90
N ASP A 34 8.65 -27.79 -2.00
CA ASP A 34 8.87 -28.50 -0.75
C ASP A 34 7.81 -28.11 0.28
N TYR A 35 7.41 -29.09 1.07
CA TYR A 35 6.42 -28.93 2.12
C TYR A 35 7.13 -28.63 3.45
N HIS A 36 6.74 -27.52 4.08
CA HIS A 36 7.25 -27.09 5.37
C HIS A 36 6.15 -27.13 6.43
N GLU A 37 6.42 -27.78 7.54
CA GLU A 37 5.59 -27.73 8.73
C GLU A 37 6.02 -26.54 9.60
N ILE A 38 5.04 -25.88 10.22
CA ILE A 38 5.31 -24.79 11.15
C ILE A 38 5.56 -25.38 12.54
N GLU A 39 6.62 -24.91 13.19
CA GLU A 39 6.99 -25.33 14.53
C GLU A 39 6.00 -24.81 15.59
N ASP A 40 5.79 -25.57 16.65
CA ASP A 40 4.80 -25.24 17.69
C ASP A 40 5.09 -23.92 18.40
N ASP A 41 6.35 -23.59 18.62
CA ASP A 41 6.75 -22.34 19.28
C ASP A 41 6.45 -21.10 18.42
N VAL A 42 6.48 -21.22 17.09
CA VAL A 42 6.02 -20.20 16.16
C VAL A 42 4.51 -20.05 16.25
N LEU A 43 3.75 -21.16 16.25
CA LEU A 43 2.29 -21.12 16.40
C LEU A 43 1.87 -20.47 17.73
N VAL A 44 2.52 -20.84 18.84
CA VAL A 44 2.26 -20.23 20.16
C VAL A 44 2.54 -18.72 20.14
N ALA A 45 3.64 -18.30 19.53
CA ALA A 45 4.02 -16.89 19.46
C ALA A 45 3.03 -16.08 18.61
N VAL A 46 2.58 -16.60 17.47
CA VAL A 46 1.60 -15.94 16.61
C VAL A 46 0.21 -15.89 17.25
N LEU A 47 -0.22 -16.98 17.94
CA LEU A 47 -1.46 -16.98 18.73
C LEU A 47 -1.41 -15.90 19.81
N LYS A 48 -0.29 -15.79 20.52
CA LYS A 48 -0.09 -14.71 21.52
C LYS A 48 -0.16 -13.33 20.89
N ALA A 49 0.40 -13.14 19.69
CA ALA A 49 0.32 -11.87 18.95
C ALA A 49 -1.13 -11.51 18.56
N LEU A 50 -2.00 -12.51 18.33
CA LEU A 50 -3.45 -12.35 18.17
C LEU A 50 -4.21 -12.12 19.48
N GLY A 51 -3.54 -12.16 20.63
CA GLY A 51 -4.15 -12.04 21.95
C GLY A 51 -4.75 -13.34 22.49
N ILE A 52 -4.38 -14.49 21.93
CA ILE A 52 -4.91 -15.82 22.27
C ILE A 52 -3.91 -16.57 23.13
N ASP A 53 -4.36 -17.06 24.30
CA ASP A 53 -3.50 -17.84 25.21
C ASP A 53 -3.33 -19.27 24.71
N ALA A 54 -2.10 -19.63 24.40
CA ALA A 54 -1.66 -20.97 24.00
C ALA A 54 -0.45 -21.45 24.83
N SER A 55 -0.31 -20.96 26.06
CA SER A 55 0.86 -21.18 26.91
C SER A 55 1.03 -22.64 27.36
N ASN A 56 -0.03 -23.43 27.34
CA ASN A 56 -0.03 -24.88 27.66
C ASN A 56 -1.30 -25.53 27.10
N ASP A 57 -1.36 -26.88 27.11
CA ASP A 57 -2.49 -27.65 26.56
C ASP A 57 -3.85 -27.24 27.17
N GLY A 58 -3.90 -26.95 28.47
CA GLY A 58 -5.11 -26.53 29.16
C GLY A 58 -5.59 -25.14 28.64
N ALA A 59 -4.67 -24.18 28.48
CA ALA A 59 -4.94 -22.86 27.92
C ALA A 59 -5.42 -22.97 26.45
N ILE A 60 -4.81 -23.85 25.67
CA ILE A 60 -5.20 -24.10 24.27
C ILE A 60 -6.65 -24.61 24.20
N GLU A 61 -7.01 -25.65 24.96
CA GLU A 61 -8.39 -26.17 24.94
C GLU A 61 -9.40 -25.15 25.48
N GLN A 62 -9.03 -24.36 26.47
CA GLN A 62 -9.85 -23.26 26.96
C GLN A 62 -10.06 -22.19 25.89
N SER A 63 -9.01 -21.80 25.16
CA SER A 63 -9.08 -20.82 24.06
C SER A 63 -9.96 -21.34 22.93
N ILE A 64 -9.85 -22.61 22.53
CA ILE A 64 -10.73 -23.25 21.55
C ILE A 64 -12.19 -23.13 22.01
N THR A 65 -12.47 -23.55 23.25
CA THR A 65 -13.82 -23.54 23.81
C THR A 65 -14.40 -22.13 23.86
N THR A 66 -13.60 -21.14 24.27
CA THR A 66 -14.02 -19.75 24.36
C THR A 66 -14.35 -19.18 22.97
N ILE A 67 -13.48 -19.35 21.99
CA ILE A 67 -13.68 -18.86 20.63
C ILE A 67 -14.90 -19.51 19.97
N GLN A 68 -15.07 -20.83 20.12
CA GLN A 68 -16.24 -21.52 19.59
C GLN A 68 -17.52 -21.01 20.25
N ARG A 69 -17.53 -20.91 21.59
CA ARG A 69 -18.67 -20.39 22.34
C ARG A 69 -19.04 -18.97 21.90
N GLU A 70 -18.08 -18.07 21.76
CA GLU A 70 -18.33 -16.71 21.29
C GLU A 70 -18.95 -16.69 19.89
N ARG A 71 -18.46 -17.53 18.98
CA ARG A 71 -19.05 -17.68 17.64
C ARG A 71 -20.48 -18.22 17.69
N ASP A 72 -20.74 -19.22 18.50
CA ASP A 72 -22.03 -19.90 18.59
C ASP A 72 -23.09 -19.06 19.34
N THR A 73 -22.67 -18.11 20.19
CA THR A 73 -23.58 -17.32 21.05
C THR A 73 -23.77 -15.89 20.61
N ARG A 74 -22.89 -15.34 19.75
CA ARG A 74 -23.10 -14.00 19.19
C ARG A 74 -24.35 -14.00 18.31
N ILE A 75 -25.19 -12.96 18.43
CA ILE A 75 -26.44 -12.86 17.69
C ILE A 75 -26.16 -12.74 16.18
N VAL A 76 -25.19 -11.89 15.79
CA VAL A 76 -24.87 -11.61 14.39
C VAL A 76 -23.35 -11.42 14.22
N PRO A 77 -22.74 -11.79 13.09
CA PRO A 77 -21.33 -11.48 12.82
C PRO A 77 -21.10 -9.96 12.89
N PRO A 78 -19.97 -9.48 13.47
CA PRO A 78 -19.69 -8.05 13.60
C PRO A 78 -19.60 -7.31 12.27
N THR A 79 -19.23 -8.02 11.21
CA THR A 79 -19.10 -7.48 9.84
C THR A 79 -19.75 -8.47 8.86
N VAL A 80 -20.49 -7.93 7.91
CA VAL A 80 -21.21 -8.68 6.88
C VAL A 80 -20.92 -8.06 5.52
N LEU A 81 -20.56 -8.88 4.55
CA LEU A 81 -20.45 -8.47 3.14
C LEU A 81 -21.80 -8.69 2.46
N HIS A 82 -22.28 -7.66 1.78
CA HIS A 82 -23.42 -7.71 0.88
C HIS A 82 -22.98 -7.34 -0.54
N VAL A 83 -23.44 -8.09 -1.53
CA VAL A 83 -23.16 -7.80 -2.95
C VAL A 83 -24.39 -7.12 -3.54
N VAL A 84 -24.26 -5.89 -3.97
CA VAL A 84 -25.34 -5.10 -4.59
C VAL A 84 -25.95 -5.84 -5.78
N GLY A 85 -27.26 -5.84 -5.84
CA GLY A 85 -28.00 -6.56 -6.87
C GLY A 85 -28.26 -8.05 -6.58
N LYS A 86 -27.77 -8.57 -5.44
CA LYS A 86 -27.98 -9.96 -5.00
C LYS A 86 -28.51 -10.00 -3.57
N GLU A 87 -29.31 -11.00 -3.25
CA GLU A 87 -29.66 -11.29 -1.86
C GLU A 87 -28.45 -11.89 -1.13
N SER A 88 -28.25 -11.47 0.12
CA SER A 88 -27.19 -12.01 1.00
C SER A 88 -27.79 -12.57 2.27
N LYS A 89 -27.37 -13.76 2.68
CA LYS A 89 -27.82 -14.40 3.92
C LYS A 89 -26.87 -14.06 5.06
N VAL A 90 -27.43 -13.57 6.15
CA VAL A 90 -26.71 -13.26 7.39
C VAL A 90 -27.14 -14.26 8.44
N GLU A 91 -26.17 -14.98 8.99
CA GLU A 91 -26.39 -15.94 10.07
C GLU A 91 -26.77 -15.22 11.36
N VAL A 92 -27.85 -15.68 12.02
CA VAL A 92 -28.34 -15.13 13.28
C VAL A 92 -28.59 -16.25 14.26
N HIS A 93 -28.06 -16.09 15.47
CA HIS A 93 -28.20 -17.06 16.55
C HIS A 93 -29.19 -16.58 17.62
N GLY A 94 -30.02 -17.52 18.10
CA GLY A 94 -30.97 -17.27 19.17
C GLY A 94 -31.52 -18.53 19.78
N GLY A 95 -32.38 -18.41 20.79
CA GLY A 95 -33.12 -19.54 21.35
C GLY A 95 -34.16 -20.08 20.38
N ALA A 96 -34.56 -21.35 20.57
CA ALA A 96 -35.49 -22.06 19.67
C ALA A 96 -36.85 -21.40 19.46
N LEU A 97 -37.26 -20.48 20.35
CA LEU A 97 -38.53 -19.77 20.29
C LEU A 97 -38.36 -18.26 19.98
N ASP A 98 -37.11 -17.80 19.85
CA ASP A 98 -36.85 -16.41 19.58
C ASP A 98 -37.07 -16.10 18.09
N VAL A 99 -37.68 -14.98 17.83
CA VAL A 99 -37.86 -14.46 16.46
C VAL A 99 -36.97 -13.24 16.35
N PRO A 100 -35.94 -13.28 15.47
CA PRO A 100 -35.08 -12.12 15.23
C PRO A 100 -35.90 -10.93 14.68
N GLU A 101 -35.65 -9.76 15.24
CA GLU A 101 -36.08 -8.47 14.68
C GLU A 101 -34.86 -7.75 14.15
N ALA A 102 -34.95 -7.20 12.95
CA ALA A 102 -33.82 -6.55 12.31
C ALA A 102 -34.19 -5.22 11.66
N SER A 103 -33.30 -4.26 11.74
CA SER A 103 -33.38 -2.97 11.03
C SER A 103 -32.03 -2.57 10.45
N ILE A 104 -32.03 -1.83 9.35
CA ILE A 104 -30.80 -1.30 8.73
C ILE A 104 -30.86 0.23 8.75
N MET A 105 -29.84 0.84 9.30
CA MET A 105 -29.54 2.25 9.16
C MET A 105 -28.51 2.43 8.04
N LEU A 106 -28.88 3.20 7.04
CA LEU A 106 -27.98 3.49 5.91
C LEU A 106 -26.82 4.40 6.35
N GLU A 107 -25.75 4.42 5.56
CA GLU A 107 -24.55 5.23 5.82
C GLU A 107 -24.88 6.73 5.96
N ASP A 108 -25.87 7.23 5.21
CA ASP A 108 -26.33 8.63 5.28
C ASP A 108 -27.20 8.94 6.51
N GLY A 109 -27.42 7.97 7.40
CA GLY A 109 -28.26 8.06 8.59
C GLY A 109 -29.75 7.82 8.32
N GLY A 110 -30.15 7.55 7.08
CA GLY A 110 -31.51 7.14 6.75
C GLY A 110 -31.83 5.71 7.16
N ALA A 111 -33.10 5.40 7.50
CA ALA A 111 -33.55 4.03 7.70
C ALA A 111 -33.83 3.36 6.35
N TYR A 112 -33.36 2.12 6.16
CA TYR A 112 -33.76 1.32 5.01
C TYR A 112 -35.27 0.97 5.11
N ALA A 113 -36.01 1.36 4.08
CA ALA A 113 -37.47 1.21 4.09
C ALA A 113 -37.97 -0.15 3.57
N GLY A 114 -37.07 -0.97 3.02
CA GLY A 114 -37.41 -2.30 2.52
C GLY A 114 -37.60 -3.32 3.64
N LYS A 115 -38.08 -4.50 3.25
CA LYS A 115 -38.28 -5.61 4.18
C LYS A 115 -37.03 -6.48 4.26
N ILE A 116 -36.58 -6.76 5.46
CA ILE A 116 -35.60 -7.81 5.73
C ILE A 116 -36.41 -9.11 5.99
N GLU A 117 -36.15 -10.14 5.20
CA GLU A 117 -36.82 -11.40 5.35
C GLU A 117 -36.09 -12.32 6.31
N LEU A 118 -36.84 -13.09 7.10
CA LEU A 118 -36.33 -14.16 7.93
C LEU A 118 -36.53 -15.48 7.19
N GLU A 119 -35.46 -16.16 6.84
CA GLU A 119 -35.53 -17.52 6.34
C GLU A 119 -35.45 -18.50 7.52
N GLY A 120 -36.41 -19.42 7.62
CA GLY A 120 -36.58 -20.32 8.75
C GLY A 120 -35.33 -21.14 9.06
N GLY A 121 -35.18 -21.45 10.35
CA GLY A 121 -34.00 -21.98 10.96
C GLY A 121 -33.42 -23.21 10.30
N SER A 122 -32.10 -23.32 10.39
CA SER A 122 -31.36 -24.51 10.02
C SER A 122 -31.67 -25.64 11.03
N ASP A 123 -31.50 -26.88 10.59
CA ASP A 123 -31.48 -28.04 11.49
C ASP A 123 -30.27 -28.04 12.47
N THR A 124 -29.49 -26.94 12.48
CA THR A 124 -28.30 -26.80 13.33
C THR A 124 -28.70 -26.22 14.67
N VAL A 125 -28.70 -27.06 15.67
CA VAL A 125 -28.89 -26.69 17.07
C VAL A 125 -27.63 -27.06 17.82
N VAL A 126 -27.01 -26.07 18.45
CA VAL A 126 -25.79 -26.27 19.26
C VAL A 126 -26.17 -26.13 20.73
N GLU A 127 -25.70 -27.07 21.56
CA GLU A 127 -25.84 -26.96 23.01
C GLU A 127 -24.68 -26.11 23.56
N VAL A 128 -25.00 -24.98 24.19
CA VAL A 128 -24.05 -24.05 24.80
C VAL A 128 -24.53 -23.72 26.21
N ASP A 129 -23.65 -23.91 27.21
CA ASP A 129 -23.93 -23.58 28.62
C ASP A 129 -25.23 -24.21 29.18
N GLY A 130 -25.65 -25.38 28.70
CA GLY A 130 -26.88 -26.07 29.10
C GLY A 130 -28.16 -25.49 28.48
N GLY A 131 -28.04 -24.56 27.52
CA GLY A 131 -29.08 -24.07 26.65
C GLY A 131 -28.90 -24.51 25.19
N PHE A 132 -29.90 -24.29 24.37
CA PHE A 132 -29.83 -24.56 22.93
C PHE A 132 -29.80 -23.26 22.14
N VAL A 133 -28.83 -23.13 21.25
CA VAL A 133 -28.71 -22.04 20.27
C VAL A 133 -29.11 -22.57 18.91
N CYS A 134 -30.04 -21.90 18.27
CA CYS A 134 -30.54 -22.20 16.93
C CYS A 134 -30.04 -21.15 15.96
N THR A 135 -29.68 -21.59 14.76
CA THR A 135 -29.30 -20.69 13.66
C THR A 135 -30.49 -20.39 12.78
N SER A 136 -30.72 -19.14 12.46
CA SER A 136 -31.61 -18.63 11.43
C SER A 136 -30.90 -17.70 10.50
N TYR A 137 -31.50 -17.28 9.39
CA TYR A 137 -30.88 -16.41 8.42
C TYR A 137 -31.76 -15.19 8.14
N LEU A 138 -31.17 -14.00 8.29
CA LEU A 138 -31.74 -12.78 7.71
C LEU A 138 -31.33 -12.70 6.26
N VAL A 139 -32.25 -12.33 5.39
CA VAL A 139 -31.98 -12.12 3.97
C VAL A 139 -31.89 -10.62 3.71
N LEU A 140 -30.70 -10.12 3.47
CA LEU A 140 -30.49 -8.76 3.03
C LEU A 140 -30.96 -8.65 1.58
N PRO A 141 -31.78 -7.63 1.26
CA PRO A 141 -32.39 -7.51 -0.05
C PRO A 141 -31.43 -7.03 -1.13
N ALA A 142 -31.65 -7.47 -2.36
CA ALA A 142 -30.81 -7.15 -3.51
C ALA A 142 -30.75 -5.64 -3.85
N ASP A 143 -31.74 -4.85 -3.42
CA ASP A 143 -31.81 -3.40 -3.67
C ASP A 143 -31.20 -2.54 -2.54
N LEU A 144 -30.49 -3.17 -1.58
CA LEU A 144 -29.69 -2.43 -0.61
C LEU A 144 -28.61 -1.63 -1.35
N PRO A 145 -28.53 -0.30 -1.18
CA PRO A 145 -27.57 0.52 -1.92
C PRO A 145 -26.12 0.24 -1.51
N GLU A 146 -25.18 0.67 -2.35
CA GLU A 146 -23.76 0.70 -1.99
C GLU A 146 -23.53 1.54 -0.73
N GLY A 147 -22.69 1.07 0.18
CA GLY A 147 -22.33 1.82 1.37
C GLY A 147 -21.92 0.96 2.57
N TYR A 148 -21.59 1.64 3.66
CA TYR A 148 -21.30 1.07 4.98
C TYR A 148 -22.50 1.29 5.89
N HIS A 149 -23.35 0.29 5.98
CA HIS A 149 -24.61 0.39 6.73
C HIS A 149 -24.47 -0.25 8.11
N THR A 150 -25.42 0.07 8.98
CA THR A 150 -25.53 -0.53 10.31
C THR A 150 -26.72 -1.45 10.34
N LEU A 151 -26.50 -2.75 10.58
CA LEU A 151 -27.53 -3.74 10.82
C LEU A 151 -27.70 -3.92 12.33
N GLU A 152 -28.89 -3.62 12.85
CA GLU A 152 -29.27 -3.88 14.23
C GLU A 152 -30.14 -5.14 14.27
N VAL A 153 -29.77 -6.12 15.11
CA VAL A 153 -30.47 -7.39 15.25
C VAL A 153 -30.83 -7.60 16.72
N THR A 154 -32.10 -7.78 17.00
CA THR A 154 -32.62 -8.07 18.35
C THR A 154 -33.17 -9.49 18.42
N VAL A 155 -32.65 -10.30 19.35
CA VAL A 155 -33.09 -11.67 19.61
C VAL A 155 -33.24 -11.91 21.11
N GLY A 156 -34.39 -12.41 21.54
CA GLY A 156 -34.62 -12.67 22.97
C GLY A 156 -34.48 -11.44 23.87
N GLY A 157 -34.71 -10.23 23.34
CA GLY A 157 -34.56 -8.96 24.04
C GLY A 157 -33.11 -8.45 24.18
N LYS A 158 -32.14 -9.09 23.52
CA LYS A 158 -30.76 -8.61 23.40
C LYS A 158 -30.55 -8.09 21.99
N THR A 159 -29.84 -6.97 21.88
CA THR A 159 -29.52 -6.33 20.60
C THR A 159 -28.01 -6.35 20.35
N GLU A 160 -27.62 -6.76 19.16
CA GLU A 160 -26.26 -6.61 18.64
C GLU A 160 -26.27 -5.85 17.31
N ILE A 161 -25.11 -5.25 17.00
CA ILE A 161 -24.93 -4.40 15.83
C ILE A 161 -23.84 -5.01 14.94
N ALA A 162 -24.11 -5.05 13.64
CA ALA A 162 -23.15 -5.44 12.61
C ALA A 162 -22.92 -4.30 11.62
N THR A 163 -21.70 -4.20 11.11
CA THR A 163 -21.42 -3.37 9.94
C THR A 163 -21.74 -4.18 8.67
N VAL A 164 -22.61 -3.65 7.84
CA VAL A 164 -22.88 -4.21 6.50
C VAL A 164 -22.08 -3.42 5.48
N ILE A 165 -21.15 -4.10 4.81
CA ILE A 165 -20.41 -3.57 3.68
C ILE A 165 -21.15 -3.96 2.42
N SER A 166 -21.92 -3.03 1.86
CA SER A 166 -22.68 -3.24 0.62
C SER A 166 -21.86 -2.75 -0.55
N ALA A 167 -21.29 -3.69 -1.31
CA ALA A 167 -20.31 -3.43 -2.35
C ALA A 167 -20.74 -3.98 -3.71
N PRO A 168 -20.27 -3.40 -4.83
CA PRO A 168 -20.42 -4.03 -6.14
C PRO A 168 -19.63 -5.35 -6.20
N GLU A 169 -20.08 -6.27 -7.04
CA GLU A 169 -19.44 -7.59 -7.20
C GLU A 169 -18.00 -7.50 -7.68
N LYS A 170 -17.68 -6.46 -8.47
CA LYS A 170 -16.36 -6.23 -9.06
C LYS A 170 -16.13 -4.76 -9.37
N ILE A 171 -14.88 -4.40 -9.55
CA ILE A 171 -14.44 -3.11 -10.04
C ILE A 171 -14.63 -3.09 -11.56
N GLU A 172 -15.35 -2.12 -12.08
CA GLU A 172 -15.52 -1.94 -13.52
C GLU A 172 -14.31 -1.23 -14.12
N LEU A 173 -13.79 -1.79 -15.20
CA LEU A 173 -12.75 -1.12 -15.98
C LEU A 173 -13.30 0.14 -16.63
N LEU A 174 -12.46 1.17 -16.78
CA LEU A 174 -12.79 2.35 -17.57
C LEU A 174 -13.14 1.94 -19.01
N ASP A 175 -14.04 2.67 -19.67
CA ASP A 175 -14.50 2.32 -21.02
C ASP A 175 -13.33 2.26 -22.03
N ASP A 176 -12.40 3.21 -21.95
CA ASP A 176 -11.18 3.19 -22.75
C ASP A 176 -10.34 1.91 -22.54
N MET A 177 -10.36 1.33 -21.34
CA MET A 177 -9.66 0.07 -21.03
C MET A 177 -10.45 -1.16 -21.49
N LYS A 178 -11.77 -1.10 -21.58
CA LYS A 178 -12.59 -2.18 -22.15
C LYS A 178 -12.31 -2.33 -23.63
N GLU A 179 -12.19 -1.23 -24.37
CA GLU A 179 -11.98 -1.18 -25.81
C GLU A 179 -10.49 -1.34 -26.21
N GLY A 180 -9.55 -0.96 -25.31
CA GLY A 180 -8.12 -0.95 -25.60
C GLY A 180 -7.26 -1.03 -24.36
N SER A 181 -6.16 -0.27 -24.38
CA SER A 181 -5.22 -0.11 -23.27
C SER A 181 -4.89 1.37 -23.07
N LEU A 182 -4.59 1.74 -21.83
CA LEU A 182 -4.05 3.05 -21.47
C LEU A 182 -2.55 2.93 -21.17
N TRP A 183 -1.80 3.99 -21.44
CA TRP A 183 -0.41 4.05 -21.07
C TRP A 183 -0.10 5.31 -20.27
N GLY A 184 0.93 5.23 -19.46
CA GLY A 184 1.40 6.35 -18.65
C GLY A 184 2.87 6.22 -18.29
N TRP A 185 3.33 7.17 -17.49
CA TRP A 185 4.69 7.15 -16.94
C TRP A 185 4.71 6.60 -15.52
N MET A 186 5.86 6.11 -15.09
CA MET A 186 6.15 5.86 -13.68
C MET A 186 7.41 6.60 -13.27
N SER A 187 7.39 7.14 -12.05
CA SER A 187 8.50 7.89 -11.46
C SER A 187 8.41 7.97 -9.96
N GLN A 188 9.54 8.27 -9.32
CA GLN A 188 9.59 8.63 -7.91
C GLN A 188 9.49 10.15 -7.78
N LEU A 189 8.40 10.66 -7.18
CA LEU A 189 8.16 12.10 -7.08
C LEU A 189 9.32 12.85 -6.44
N TYR A 190 9.88 12.31 -5.35
CA TYR A 190 11.00 12.95 -4.64
C TYR A 190 12.25 13.16 -5.51
N SER A 191 12.42 12.38 -6.58
CA SER A 191 13.57 12.46 -7.49
C SER A 191 13.43 13.53 -8.57
N ILE A 192 12.19 13.91 -8.92
CA ILE A 192 11.85 14.90 -9.97
C ILE A 192 11.89 16.31 -9.37
N ARG A 193 12.81 17.14 -9.83
CA ARG A 193 13.00 18.51 -9.29
C ARG A 193 12.90 19.56 -10.37
N SER A 194 12.29 20.66 -10.04
CA SER A 194 12.25 21.90 -10.84
C SER A 194 13.13 22.98 -10.23
N SER A 195 13.23 24.10 -10.89
CA SER A 195 13.90 25.31 -10.35
C SER A 195 13.21 25.87 -9.11
N GLY A 196 11.90 25.57 -8.94
CA GLY A 196 11.09 25.97 -7.80
C GLY A 196 11.08 24.96 -6.65
N SER A 197 11.67 23.77 -6.81
CA SER A 197 11.70 22.76 -5.76
C SER A 197 12.60 23.15 -4.59
N TRP A 198 12.28 22.64 -3.41
CA TRP A 198 13.04 22.85 -2.15
C TRP A 198 14.07 21.75 -1.88
N GLY A 199 14.67 21.13 -2.91
CA GLY A 199 15.64 20.05 -2.80
C GLY A 199 15.11 18.66 -3.10
N ILE A 200 13.80 18.46 -3.07
CA ILE A 200 13.08 17.27 -3.56
C ILE A 200 11.91 17.71 -4.42
N GLY A 201 11.41 16.83 -5.29
CA GLY A 201 10.14 17.04 -5.98
C GLY A 201 8.98 17.15 -5.00
N ASP A 202 7.95 17.90 -5.35
CA ASP A 202 6.83 18.21 -4.48
C ASP A 202 5.47 18.21 -5.23
N TYR A 203 4.37 18.58 -4.56
CA TYR A 203 3.03 18.51 -5.16
C TYR A 203 2.84 19.45 -6.36
N GLU A 204 3.52 20.60 -6.43
CA GLU A 204 3.46 21.48 -7.60
C GLU A 204 4.30 20.90 -8.75
N ASP A 205 5.42 20.23 -8.43
CA ASP A 205 6.19 19.48 -9.43
C ASP A 205 5.34 18.31 -9.97
N LEU A 206 4.61 17.58 -9.10
CA LEU A 206 3.68 16.53 -9.52
C LEU A 206 2.59 17.04 -10.44
N LYS A 207 1.96 18.17 -10.09
CA LYS A 207 0.95 18.82 -10.92
C LYS A 207 1.50 19.16 -12.30
N THR A 208 2.69 19.77 -12.36
CA THR A 208 3.38 20.10 -13.61
C THR A 208 3.72 18.83 -14.40
N LEU A 209 4.25 17.82 -13.74
CA LEU A 209 4.61 16.53 -14.33
C LEU A 209 3.38 15.87 -15.00
N LEU A 210 2.24 15.84 -14.33
CA LEU A 210 0.98 15.27 -14.85
C LEU A 210 0.50 16.05 -16.08
N VAL A 211 0.39 17.36 -15.97
CA VAL A 211 -0.14 18.24 -17.02
C VAL A 211 0.75 18.19 -18.27
N GLU A 212 2.06 18.32 -18.11
CA GLU A 212 3.00 18.30 -19.24
C GLU A 212 3.16 16.90 -19.85
N SER A 213 3.11 15.83 -19.07
CA SER A 213 3.12 14.47 -19.62
C SER A 213 1.90 14.23 -20.51
N LYS A 214 0.71 14.65 -20.10
CA LYS A 214 -0.48 14.56 -20.96
C LYS A 214 -0.35 15.38 -22.22
N LYS A 215 0.02 16.65 -22.10
CA LYS A 215 0.08 17.58 -23.24
C LYS A 215 1.14 17.18 -24.27
N LYS A 216 2.34 16.81 -23.79
CA LYS A 216 3.50 16.56 -24.68
C LYS A 216 3.63 15.11 -25.13
N THR A 217 3.16 14.15 -24.32
CA THR A 217 3.35 12.72 -24.61
C THR A 217 2.04 11.95 -24.80
N GLY A 218 0.89 12.50 -24.38
CA GLY A 218 -0.39 11.82 -24.47
C GLY A 218 -0.64 10.78 -23.36
N ALA A 219 0.22 10.68 -22.36
CA ALA A 219 0.08 9.75 -21.23
C ALA A 219 -1.25 9.96 -20.48
N ASP A 220 -1.84 8.88 -19.97
CA ASP A 220 -3.12 8.91 -19.27
C ASP A 220 -3.01 8.74 -17.77
N PHE A 221 -1.82 8.40 -17.28
CA PHE A 221 -1.54 8.30 -15.84
C PHE A 221 -0.06 8.54 -15.52
N MET A 222 0.19 8.72 -14.22
CA MET A 222 1.52 8.73 -13.62
C MET A 222 1.49 7.86 -12.37
N LEU A 223 2.23 6.75 -12.38
CA LEU A 223 2.48 5.93 -11.18
C LEU A 223 3.62 6.57 -10.39
N ILE A 224 3.38 6.84 -9.11
CA ILE A 224 4.33 7.50 -8.21
C ILE A 224 4.57 6.65 -6.96
N ASN A 225 5.65 6.96 -6.23
CA ASN A 225 5.92 6.34 -4.93
C ASN A 225 4.79 6.61 -3.92
N PRO A 226 4.68 5.80 -2.85
CA PRO A 226 3.75 6.10 -1.76
C PRO A 226 3.91 7.52 -1.23
N LEU A 227 2.79 8.22 -1.08
CA LEU A 227 2.73 9.57 -0.51
C LEU A 227 2.23 9.57 0.93
N HIS A 228 2.29 8.45 1.60
CA HIS A 228 1.93 8.29 3.00
C HIS A 228 2.78 9.16 3.94
N ALA A 229 2.23 9.49 5.10
CA ALA A 229 2.85 10.38 6.07
C ALA A 229 4.22 9.87 6.54
N ALA A 230 5.20 10.78 6.58
CA ALA A 230 6.53 10.57 7.13
C ALA A 230 6.69 11.33 8.46
N GLU A 231 7.84 11.17 9.11
CA GLU A 231 8.16 11.86 10.36
C GLU A 231 8.07 13.39 10.22
N PRO A 232 7.50 14.08 11.24
CA PRO A 232 7.29 15.53 11.19
C PRO A 232 8.57 16.33 11.27
N VAL A 233 9.61 15.78 11.87
CA VAL A 233 10.96 16.37 11.97
C VAL A 233 12.01 15.28 11.85
N PRO A 234 13.24 15.61 11.43
CA PRO A 234 14.34 14.64 11.34
C PRO A 234 14.67 13.98 12.69
N PRO A 235 15.14 12.72 12.67
CA PRO A 235 15.46 11.93 11.50
C PRO A 235 14.22 11.47 10.74
N ILE A 236 14.32 11.41 9.40
CA ILE A 236 13.22 10.99 8.50
C ILE A 236 13.59 9.64 7.90
N GLU A 237 12.67 8.67 8.00
CA GLU A 237 12.80 7.39 7.29
C GLU A 237 12.82 7.64 5.77
N PRO A 238 13.86 7.23 5.06
CA PRO A 238 13.93 7.48 3.62
C PRO A 238 12.95 6.63 2.81
N SER A 239 12.57 5.45 3.30
CA SER A 239 11.65 4.55 2.58
C SER A 239 10.20 5.05 2.63
N PRO A 240 9.57 5.32 1.48
CA PRO A 240 8.16 5.66 1.45
C PRO A 240 7.25 4.46 1.75
N TYR A 241 7.83 3.24 1.80
CA TYR A 241 7.12 2.01 2.12
C TYR A 241 7.11 1.68 3.62
N LEU A 242 7.77 2.50 4.46
CA LEU A 242 7.72 2.40 5.92
C LEU A 242 7.18 3.72 6.54
N PRO A 243 5.95 4.13 6.18
CA PRO A 243 5.37 5.39 6.65
C PRO A 243 4.97 5.33 8.12
N ILE A 244 4.83 6.48 8.75
CA ILE A 244 4.27 6.58 10.12
C ILE A 244 2.75 6.40 10.16
N SER A 245 2.08 6.68 9.04
CA SER A 245 0.64 6.49 8.86
C SER A 245 0.33 6.28 7.39
N ARG A 246 -0.59 5.34 7.11
CA ARG A 246 -1.17 5.17 5.76
C ARG A 246 -2.47 5.94 5.58
N ARG A 247 -3.02 6.50 6.66
CA ARG A 247 -4.25 7.30 6.66
C ARG A 247 -4.00 8.74 6.20
N PHE A 248 -2.84 9.28 6.53
CA PHE A 248 -2.42 10.65 6.25
C PHE A 248 -1.33 10.68 5.20
N ILE A 249 -1.08 11.88 4.63
CA ILE A 249 -0.14 12.06 3.53
C ILE A 249 1.11 12.82 3.96
N ASN A 250 2.14 12.77 3.15
CA ASN A 250 3.44 13.35 3.45
C ASN A 250 3.44 14.87 3.17
N PHE A 251 3.35 15.68 4.21
CA PHE A 251 3.38 17.13 4.10
C PHE A 251 4.77 17.70 3.77
N SER A 252 5.84 16.87 3.71
CA SER A 252 7.15 17.34 3.22
C SER A 252 7.14 17.70 1.73
N TYR A 253 6.15 17.21 0.99
CA TYR A 253 5.92 17.54 -0.41
C TYR A 253 5.14 18.85 -0.64
N ILE A 254 4.76 19.60 0.42
CA ILE A 254 4.13 20.92 0.25
C ILE A 254 5.08 21.87 -0.49
N ARG A 255 4.55 22.61 -1.50
CA ARG A 255 5.20 23.76 -2.10
C ARG A 255 4.71 25.04 -1.40
N PRO A 256 5.56 25.73 -0.61
CA PRO A 256 5.15 26.94 0.12
C PRO A 256 4.61 28.04 -0.77
N GLU A 257 5.23 28.29 -1.93
CA GLU A 257 4.88 29.35 -2.87
C GLU A 257 3.54 29.14 -3.57
N SER A 258 3.04 27.89 -3.61
CA SER A 258 1.74 27.55 -4.22
C SER A 258 0.55 27.77 -3.26
N MET A 259 0.82 28.18 -2.02
CA MET A 259 -0.22 28.43 -1.02
C MET A 259 -0.83 29.82 -1.18
N PRO A 260 -2.17 29.98 -1.03
CA PRO A 260 -2.82 31.28 -1.03
C PRO A 260 -2.25 32.23 0.04
N GLU A 261 -1.90 31.67 1.22
CA GLU A 261 -1.34 32.41 2.34
C GLU A 261 0.03 33.04 2.01
N TYR A 262 0.88 32.36 1.24
CA TYR A 262 2.15 32.93 0.76
C TYR A 262 1.95 34.17 -0.10
N ALA A 263 0.92 34.19 -0.94
CA ALA A 263 0.64 35.32 -1.83
C ALA A 263 0.27 36.61 -1.08
N VAL A 264 -0.26 36.50 0.14
CA VAL A 264 -0.72 37.61 0.98
C VAL A 264 0.20 37.96 2.14
N LEU A 265 1.38 37.30 2.25
CA LEU A 265 2.39 37.59 3.26
C LEU A 265 2.80 39.07 3.26
N SER A 266 3.21 39.57 4.42
CA SER A 266 3.89 40.87 4.50
C SER A 266 5.18 40.82 3.65
N PRO A 267 5.63 41.96 3.09
CA PRO A 267 6.89 41.99 2.34
C PRO A 267 8.10 41.47 3.13
N GLU A 268 8.10 41.68 4.45
CA GLU A 268 9.16 41.19 5.35
C GLU A 268 9.11 39.67 5.50
N ASP A 269 7.94 39.08 5.75
CA ASP A 269 7.81 37.64 5.94
C ASP A 269 8.00 36.89 4.62
N LYS A 270 7.53 37.46 3.51
CA LYS A 270 7.80 36.93 2.18
C LYS A 270 9.30 36.87 1.89
N ALA A 271 10.03 37.96 2.18
CA ALA A 271 11.49 37.97 2.00
C ALA A 271 12.21 36.91 2.86
N LYS A 272 11.71 36.61 4.08
CA LYS A 272 12.26 35.55 4.93
C LYS A 272 12.03 34.16 4.31
N VAL A 273 10.81 33.93 3.80
CA VAL A 273 10.50 32.64 3.12
C VAL A 273 11.36 32.48 1.86
N ASP A 274 11.48 33.53 1.05
CA ASP A 274 12.32 33.52 -0.15
C ASP A 274 13.79 33.28 0.19
N GLU A 275 14.32 33.86 1.28
CA GLU A 275 15.69 33.62 1.75
C GLU A 275 15.89 32.16 2.18
N LEU A 276 14.93 31.56 2.88
CA LEU A 276 14.99 30.15 3.26
C LEU A 276 14.97 29.24 2.04
N HIS A 277 14.17 29.56 1.00
CA HIS A 277 14.19 28.83 -0.24
C HIS A 277 15.56 28.90 -0.94
N GLU A 278 16.15 30.10 -1.06
CA GLU A 278 17.49 30.26 -1.67
C GLU A 278 18.58 29.48 -0.92
N GLN A 279 18.46 29.22 0.37
CA GLN A 279 19.39 28.37 1.13
C GLN A 279 19.40 26.92 0.66
N VAL A 280 18.24 26.35 0.30
CA VAL A 280 18.10 24.93 -0.10
C VAL A 280 18.05 24.71 -1.61
N LYS A 281 17.84 25.73 -2.38
CA LYS A 281 17.80 25.69 -3.85
C LYS A 281 19.04 25.04 -4.49
N PRO A 282 20.27 25.21 -3.97
CA PRO A 282 21.45 24.49 -4.47
C PRO A 282 21.33 22.96 -4.38
N LEU A 283 20.48 22.42 -3.49
CA LEU A 283 20.22 20.99 -3.39
C LEU A 283 19.58 20.44 -4.66
N ASN A 284 18.83 21.26 -5.42
CA ASN A 284 18.23 20.85 -6.69
C ASN A 284 19.28 20.48 -7.74
N GLY A 285 20.49 20.99 -7.64
CA GLY A 285 21.63 20.66 -8.51
C GLY A 285 22.43 19.44 -8.09
N ASN A 286 22.11 18.78 -6.98
CA ASN A 286 22.82 17.59 -6.53
C ASN A 286 22.34 16.35 -7.30
N ALA A 287 23.19 15.78 -8.14
CA ALA A 287 22.88 14.56 -8.91
C ALA A 287 23.20 13.26 -8.14
N ARG A 288 23.81 13.32 -6.96
CA ARG A 288 24.30 12.11 -6.25
C ARG A 288 23.31 11.57 -5.25
N ILE A 289 22.79 12.45 -4.37
CA ILE A 289 21.92 12.07 -3.26
C ILE A 289 21.04 13.24 -2.84
N LEU A 290 19.82 12.95 -2.44
CA LEU A 290 18.87 13.91 -1.88
C LEU A 290 19.17 14.14 -0.39
N ASP A 291 19.29 15.40 0.03
CA ASP A 291 19.40 15.81 1.43
C ASP A 291 18.02 16.25 1.95
N ARG A 292 17.22 15.24 2.34
CA ARG A 292 15.86 15.47 2.84
C ARG A 292 15.83 16.18 4.18
N GLU A 293 16.83 15.94 5.04
CA GLU A 293 16.83 16.52 6.39
C GLU A 293 17.10 18.02 6.37
N THR A 294 18.11 18.45 5.63
CA THR A 294 18.42 19.89 5.47
C THR A 294 17.26 20.62 4.80
N MET A 295 16.75 20.03 3.73
CA MET A 295 15.57 20.54 3.03
C MET A 295 14.40 20.73 3.99
N TRP A 296 14.04 19.68 4.74
CA TRP A 296 12.84 19.70 5.56
C TRP A 296 12.94 20.64 6.74
N ARG A 297 14.08 20.66 7.44
CA ARG A 297 14.35 21.64 8.52
C ARG A 297 14.17 23.09 8.05
N THR A 298 14.59 23.39 6.84
CA THR A 298 14.48 24.74 6.26
C THR A 298 13.06 25.05 5.80
N LYS A 299 12.41 24.11 5.10
CA LYS A 299 11.03 24.25 4.63
C LYS A 299 10.05 24.42 5.80
N MET A 300 10.22 23.69 6.90
CA MET A 300 9.39 23.82 8.08
C MET A 300 9.43 25.23 8.69
N GLN A 301 10.58 25.92 8.63
CA GLN A 301 10.66 27.31 9.09
C GLN A 301 9.84 28.24 8.19
N ALA A 302 9.89 28.03 6.89
CA ALA A 302 9.09 28.79 5.92
C ALA A 302 7.58 28.55 6.13
N LEU A 303 7.18 27.27 6.27
CA LEU A 303 5.79 26.90 6.51
C LEU A 303 5.27 27.46 7.85
N TRP A 304 6.12 27.50 8.88
CA TRP A 304 5.77 28.14 10.15
C TRP A 304 5.53 29.64 10.00
N ILE A 305 6.35 30.37 9.23
CA ILE A 305 6.15 31.79 8.95
C ILE A 305 4.81 32.00 8.25
N ILE A 306 4.49 31.17 7.24
CA ILE A 306 3.23 31.25 6.49
C ILE A 306 2.03 30.97 7.41
N TYR A 307 2.10 29.90 8.22
CA TYR A 307 1.05 29.56 9.18
C TYR A 307 0.80 30.72 10.18
N LYS A 308 1.85 31.32 10.71
CA LYS A 308 1.73 32.43 11.69
C LYS A 308 1.21 33.74 11.08
N SER A 309 1.14 33.86 9.75
CA SER A 309 0.47 35.01 9.11
C SER A 309 -1.05 34.97 9.27
N GLY A 310 -1.60 33.81 9.63
CA GLY A 310 -3.02 33.57 9.84
C GLY A 310 -3.80 33.30 8.56
N LEU A 311 -5.01 32.78 8.72
CA LEU A 311 -5.92 32.44 7.64
C LEU A 311 -6.93 33.58 7.42
N SER A 312 -7.36 33.79 6.18
CA SER A 312 -8.55 34.59 5.88
C SER A 312 -9.79 33.89 6.46
N ALA A 313 -10.90 34.63 6.65
CA ALA A 313 -12.14 34.04 7.16
C ALA A 313 -12.66 32.87 6.29
N GLN A 314 -12.46 32.94 4.98
CA GLN A 314 -12.82 31.85 4.06
C GLN A 314 -11.92 30.64 4.30
N ARG A 315 -10.61 30.82 4.33
CA ARG A 315 -9.64 29.75 4.55
C ARG A 315 -9.79 29.09 5.91
N GLN A 316 -10.15 29.90 6.93
CA GLN A 316 -10.46 29.34 8.26
C GLN A 316 -11.69 28.42 8.20
N ALA A 317 -12.76 28.83 7.49
CA ALA A 317 -13.95 28.00 7.36
C ALA A 317 -13.67 26.69 6.58
N GLU A 318 -12.81 26.73 5.55
CA GLU A 318 -12.38 25.55 4.81
C GLU A 318 -11.54 24.62 5.69
N PHE A 319 -10.65 25.14 6.51
CA PHE A 319 -9.87 24.38 7.47
C PHE A 319 -10.76 23.76 8.57
N ASP A 320 -11.70 24.52 9.12
CA ASP A 320 -12.65 24.01 10.14
C ASP A 320 -13.52 22.90 9.57
N GLN A 321 -13.93 23.00 8.30
CA GLN A 321 -14.67 21.94 7.60
C GLN A 321 -13.81 20.68 7.47
N TYR A 322 -12.56 20.79 7.01
CA TYR A 322 -11.64 19.66 6.93
C TYR A 322 -11.46 18.97 8.28
N LEU A 323 -11.27 19.74 9.37
CA LEU A 323 -11.15 19.17 10.71
C LEU A 323 -12.42 18.42 11.13
N ALA A 324 -13.60 18.94 10.78
CA ALA A 324 -14.86 18.28 11.09
C ALA A 324 -15.08 16.98 10.29
N GLU A 325 -14.62 16.95 9.03
CA GLU A 325 -14.72 15.76 8.16
C GLU A 325 -13.77 14.64 8.61
N VAL A 326 -12.52 14.97 8.97
CA VAL A 326 -11.53 13.98 9.41
C VAL A 326 -11.74 13.56 10.89
N GLY A 327 -12.27 14.46 11.71
CA GLY A 327 -12.65 14.17 13.10
C GLY A 327 -11.45 13.88 14.02
N ASP A 328 -11.63 12.92 14.94
CA ASP A 328 -10.63 12.61 15.99
C ASP A 328 -9.31 12.04 15.44
N GLU A 329 -9.30 11.56 14.19
CA GLU A 329 -8.10 10.97 13.60
C GLU A 329 -7.01 12.01 13.37
N ILE A 330 -7.36 13.20 12.84
CA ILE A 330 -6.39 14.29 12.65
C ILE A 330 -5.83 14.80 13.99
N GLU A 331 -6.65 14.83 15.03
CA GLU A 331 -6.21 15.22 16.37
C GLU A 331 -5.16 14.26 16.94
N SER A 332 -5.39 12.96 16.75
CA SER A 332 -4.47 11.90 17.22
C SER A 332 -3.17 11.91 16.43
N TYR A 333 -3.24 12.10 15.11
CA TYR A 333 -2.09 12.22 14.23
C TYR A 333 -1.23 13.44 14.58
N ALA A 334 -1.85 14.61 14.68
CA ALA A 334 -1.15 15.84 15.06
C ALA A 334 -0.56 15.76 16.47
N THR A 335 -1.23 15.08 17.40
CA THR A 335 -0.70 14.82 18.74
C THR A 335 0.56 13.96 18.69
N TRP A 336 0.56 12.89 17.88
CA TRP A 336 1.76 12.08 17.67
C TRP A 336 2.91 12.89 17.06
N CYS A 337 2.61 13.72 16.05
CA CYS A 337 3.60 14.61 15.44
C CYS A 337 4.20 15.59 16.48
N LEU A 338 3.36 16.15 17.35
CA LEU A 338 3.81 17.01 18.45
C LEU A 338 4.72 16.25 19.44
N CYS A 339 4.35 15.03 19.83
CA CYS A 339 5.16 14.19 20.70
C CYS A 339 6.53 13.89 20.07
N TYR A 340 6.54 13.49 18.80
CA TYR A 340 7.77 13.23 18.06
C TYR A 340 8.67 14.48 17.96
N ASP A 341 8.09 15.64 17.65
CA ASP A 341 8.83 16.90 17.57
C ASP A 341 9.46 17.30 18.93
N LYS A 342 8.76 17.09 20.04
CA LYS A 342 9.23 17.53 21.36
C LYS A 342 10.03 16.50 22.13
N TRP A 343 9.74 15.22 21.96
CA TRP A 343 10.39 14.11 22.65
C TRP A 343 11.41 13.36 21.80
N GLY A 344 11.39 13.59 20.48
CA GLY A 344 12.31 12.97 19.52
C GLY A 344 11.87 11.62 18.99
N ALA A 345 12.71 11.06 18.12
CA ALA A 345 12.48 9.75 17.52
C ALA A 345 12.44 8.64 18.56
N SER A 346 11.62 7.62 18.31
CA SER A 346 11.60 6.40 19.10
C SER A 346 12.98 5.75 19.11
N ASN A 347 13.45 5.32 20.28
CA ASN A 347 14.72 4.61 20.44
C ASN A 347 14.52 3.10 20.72
N GLY A 348 13.27 2.64 20.72
CA GLY A 348 12.89 1.24 20.90
C GLY A 348 13.06 0.69 22.33
N SER A 349 13.51 1.51 23.31
CA SER A 349 13.66 1.07 24.70
C SER A 349 12.32 1.01 25.43
N ASP A 350 12.30 0.37 26.61
CA ASP A 350 11.10 0.29 27.43
C ASP A 350 10.70 1.63 28.04
N ASP A 351 11.65 2.57 28.18
CA ASP A 351 11.42 3.94 28.63
C ASP A 351 11.03 4.91 27.50
N ASP A 352 10.93 4.41 26.27
CA ASP A 352 10.53 5.19 25.11
C ASP A 352 9.11 5.75 25.28
N TRP A 353 8.93 7.03 24.93
CA TRP A 353 7.62 7.68 25.04
C TRP A 353 6.53 6.97 24.25
N VAL A 354 6.83 6.38 23.08
CA VAL A 354 5.89 5.61 22.24
C VAL A 354 5.33 4.39 22.99
N ARG A 355 6.14 3.77 23.86
CA ARG A 355 5.72 2.61 24.68
C ARG A 355 5.13 3.03 26.02
N LYS A 356 5.62 4.13 26.58
CA LYS A 356 5.30 4.57 27.94
C LYS A 356 4.01 5.37 28.01
N TYR A 357 3.74 6.17 26.98
CA TYR A 357 2.58 7.06 26.95
C TYR A 357 1.65 6.68 25.79
N ASN A 358 0.36 6.83 26.01
CA ASN A 358 -0.67 6.81 25.00
C ASN A 358 -1.30 8.20 24.87
N ARG A 359 -2.23 8.36 23.92
CA ARG A 359 -2.88 9.66 23.65
C ARG A 359 -3.61 10.27 24.85
N ASP A 360 -4.05 9.44 25.78
CA ASP A 360 -4.85 9.84 26.96
C ASP A 360 -3.98 10.05 28.22
N SER A 361 -2.66 9.87 28.11
CA SER A 361 -1.72 10.07 29.22
C SER A 361 -1.66 11.54 29.65
N GLU A 362 -1.47 11.77 30.95
CA GLU A 362 -1.39 13.11 31.50
C GLU A 362 -0.24 13.93 30.89
N GLU A 363 0.90 13.29 30.63
CA GLU A 363 2.08 13.90 30.00
C GLU A 363 1.77 14.40 28.60
N VAL A 364 0.99 13.63 27.82
CA VAL A 364 0.53 14.02 26.47
C VAL A 364 -0.45 15.18 26.55
N ALA A 365 -1.39 15.15 27.52
CA ALA A 365 -2.33 16.25 27.74
C ALA A 365 -1.59 17.56 28.17
N GLN A 366 -0.58 17.44 29.00
CA GLN A 366 0.26 18.58 29.39
C GLN A 366 1.05 19.14 28.19
N LEU A 367 1.61 18.26 27.34
CA LEU A 367 2.34 18.66 26.14
C LEU A 367 1.44 19.41 25.17
N ARG A 368 0.23 18.91 24.92
CA ARG A 368 -0.77 19.58 24.06
C ARG A 368 -1.15 20.95 24.62
N ALA A 369 -1.35 21.07 25.92
CA ALA A 369 -1.67 22.34 26.58
C ALA A 369 -0.50 23.33 26.51
N GLN A 370 0.75 22.84 26.55
CA GLN A 370 1.94 23.67 26.46
C GLN A 370 2.23 24.20 25.05
N TYR A 371 1.88 23.43 24.00
CA TYR A 371 2.20 23.74 22.60
C TYR A 371 0.97 23.72 21.68
N PRO A 372 -0.11 24.48 22.00
CA PRO A 372 -1.34 24.45 21.21
C PRO A 372 -1.13 24.94 19.76
N ASP A 373 -0.29 25.94 19.55
CA ASP A 373 0.05 26.47 18.23
C ASP A 373 0.77 25.41 17.37
N THR A 374 1.66 24.61 17.97
CA THR A 374 2.38 23.56 17.23
C THR A 374 1.44 22.39 16.87
N LEU A 375 0.52 22.05 17.77
CA LEU A 375 -0.49 21.05 17.52
C LEU A 375 -1.39 21.45 16.34
N GLU A 376 -1.87 22.69 16.33
CA GLU A 376 -2.68 23.23 15.24
C GLU A 376 -1.89 23.34 13.94
N PHE A 377 -0.62 23.67 14.01
CA PHE A 377 0.28 23.71 12.87
C PHE A 377 0.38 22.35 12.16
N TYR A 378 0.47 21.22 12.89
CA TYR A 378 0.49 19.90 12.29
C TYR A 378 -0.85 19.53 11.62
N ARG A 379 -1.99 19.93 12.20
CA ARG A 379 -3.30 19.79 11.57
C ARG A 379 -3.40 20.60 10.26
N TRP A 380 -2.89 21.83 10.31
CA TRP A 380 -2.87 22.72 9.16
C TRP A 380 -1.95 22.22 8.04
N LEU A 381 -0.77 21.65 8.37
CA LEU A 381 0.12 21.04 7.36
C LEU A 381 -0.55 19.91 6.59
N GLU A 382 -1.26 19.06 7.28
CA GLU A 382 -1.95 17.93 6.65
C GLU A 382 -3.08 18.41 5.73
N TRP A 383 -3.85 19.42 6.16
CA TRP A 383 -4.85 20.04 5.32
C TRP A 383 -4.25 20.64 4.05
N VAL A 384 -3.19 21.44 4.16
CA VAL A 384 -2.51 22.05 3.01
C VAL A 384 -1.94 21.00 2.06
N ALA A 385 -1.33 19.93 2.60
CA ALA A 385 -0.81 18.83 1.81
C ALA A 385 -1.93 18.14 1.00
N THR A 386 -3.07 17.89 1.67
CA THR A 386 -4.26 17.30 1.03
C THR A 386 -4.78 18.18 -0.09
N GLU A 387 -4.88 19.50 0.11
CA GLU A 387 -5.30 20.45 -0.92
C GLU A 387 -4.38 20.43 -2.14
N GLN A 388 -3.06 20.46 -1.93
CA GLN A 388 -2.11 20.48 -3.05
C GLN A 388 -2.09 19.17 -3.83
N LEU A 389 -2.20 18.02 -3.15
CA LEU A 389 -2.30 16.72 -3.82
C LEU A 389 -3.61 16.60 -4.61
N HIS A 390 -4.72 17.03 -4.02
CA HIS A 390 -6.01 17.08 -4.71
C HIS A 390 -5.97 17.98 -5.95
N ALA A 391 -5.35 19.16 -5.84
CA ALA A 391 -5.18 20.08 -6.96
C ALA A 391 -4.32 19.47 -8.08
N ALA A 392 -3.32 18.64 -7.77
CA ALA A 392 -2.53 17.93 -8.78
C ALA A 392 -3.38 16.91 -9.54
N GLN A 393 -4.19 16.10 -8.84
CA GLN A 393 -5.11 15.13 -9.47
C GLN A 393 -6.18 15.85 -10.32
N GLN A 394 -6.73 16.95 -9.83
CA GLN A 394 -7.70 17.72 -10.57
C GLN A 394 -7.08 18.30 -11.86
N ALA A 395 -5.87 18.86 -11.79
CA ALA A 395 -5.17 19.40 -12.96
C ALA A 395 -4.86 18.31 -14.00
N ALA A 396 -4.56 17.08 -13.57
CA ALA A 396 -4.40 15.93 -14.45
C ALA A 396 -5.68 15.62 -15.24
N ARG A 397 -6.82 15.61 -14.55
CA ARG A 397 -8.16 15.39 -15.17
C ARG A 397 -8.52 16.52 -16.14
N GLU A 398 -8.28 17.76 -15.75
CA GLU A 398 -8.51 18.95 -16.61
C GLU A 398 -7.62 18.96 -17.85
N ALA A 399 -6.39 18.44 -17.75
CA ALA A 399 -5.51 18.22 -18.88
C ALA A 399 -5.97 17.09 -19.81
N GLY A 400 -6.93 16.27 -19.39
CA GLY A 400 -7.52 15.18 -20.15
C GLY A 400 -6.91 13.80 -19.90
N MET A 401 -6.16 13.61 -18.79
CA MET A 401 -5.74 12.28 -18.37
C MET A 401 -6.96 11.44 -17.96
N LYS A 402 -6.99 10.19 -18.35
CA LYS A 402 -8.09 9.27 -18.05
C LYS A 402 -8.05 8.80 -16.59
N ILE A 403 -6.87 8.65 -16.03
CA ILE A 403 -6.63 8.23 -14.64
C ILE A 403 -6.00 9.36 -13.82
N GLY A 404 -4.93 10.00 -14.31
CA GLY A 404 -4.14 10.94 -13.53
C GLY A 404 -3.14 10.23 -12.63
N ILE A 405 -3.21 10.44 -11.32
CA ILE A 405 -2.33 9.80 -10.36
C ILE A 405 -2.72 8.33 -10.19
N VAL A 406 -1.74 7.44 -10.29
CA VAL A 406 -1.78 6.08 -9.74
C VAL A 406 -0.98 6.12 -8.43
N ALA A 407 -1.69 6.13 -7.31
CA ALA A 407 -1.09 6.19 -5.99
C ALA A 407 -0.65 4.80 -5.54
N ASP A 408 0.54 4.69 -4.98
CA ASP A 408 1.05 3.43 -4.45
C ASP A 408 0.76 3.30 -2.95
N MET A 409 0.23 2.16 -2.53
CA MET A 409 -0.13 1.88 -1.15
C MET A 409 0.85 0.90 -0.51
N ALA A 410 1.57 1.34 0.50
CA ALA A 410 2.51 0.50 1.25
C ALA A 410 1.81 -0.65 1.99
N VAL A 411 2.52 -1.77 2.20
CA VAL A 411 2.00 -2.96 2.90
C VAL A 411 1.58 -2.65 4.35
N GLY A 412 2.39 -1.87 5.06
CA GLY A 412 2.18 -1.58 6.48
C GLY A 412 2.72 -0.21 6.88
N VAL A 413 2.97 -0.05 8.17
CA VAL A 413 3.44 1.21 8.78
C VAL A 413 4.62 0.96 9.70
N HIS A 414 5.35 2.04 10.03
CA HIS A 414 6.43 2.00 11.02
C HIS A 414 5.90 1.57 12.40
N PRO A 415 6.58 0.64 13.12
CA PRO A 415 6.11 0.11 14.41
C PRO A 415 5.94 1.15 15.52
N ALA A 416 6.68 2.26 15.45
CA ALA A 416 6.54 3.40 16.32
C ALA A 416 5.72 4.56 15.70
N GLY A 417 5.07 4.32 14.57
CA GLY A 417 4.29 5.31 13.83
C GLY A 417 2.97 5.68 14.52
N SER A 418 2.36 6.74 14.01
CA SER A 418 1.11 7.30 14.52
C SER A 418 -0.04 6.30 14.54
N ASP A 419 -0.20 5.50 13.47
CA ASP A 419 -1.30 4.53 13.36
C ASP A 419 -1.23 3.47 14.47
N VAL A 420 -0.01 3.00 14.79
CA VAL A 420 0.21 2.00 15.84
C VAL A 420 0.05 2.60 17.24
N TRP A 421 0.57 3.82 17.43
CA TRP A 421 0.53 4.49 18.73
C TRP A 421 -0.89 4.88 19.16
N TRP A 422 -1.69 5.31 18.19
CA TRP A 422 -3.06 5.76 18.48
C TRP A 422 -4.01 4.59 18.75
N ASN A 423 -3.91 3.51 17.96
CA ASN A 423 -4.81 2.36 18.07
C ASN A 423 -4.00 1.04 18.07
N PRO A 424 -3.21 0.82 19.13
CA PRO A 424 -2.34 -0.35 19.19
C PRO A 424 -3.09 -1.69 19.20
N GLU A 425 -4.39 -1.69 19.53
CA GLU A 425 -5.26 -2.87 19.51
C GLU A 425 -5.62 -3.32 18.08
N ARG A 426 -5.46 -2.45 17.09
CA ARG A 426 -5.68 -2.79 15.66
C ARG A 426 -4.54 -3.64 15.10
N PHE A 427 -3.39 -3.68 15.76
CA PHE A 427 -2.20 -4.37 15.32
C PHE A 427 -1.90 -5.56 16.21
N ALA A 428 -1.34 -6.61 15.62
CA ALA A 428 -0.84 -7.75 16.39
C ALA A 428 0.50 -7.39 17.06
N LYS A 429 0.56 -7.55 18.38
CA LYS A 429 1.75 -7.21 19.17
C LYS A 429 2.71 -8.40 19.21
N GLY A 430 4.00 -8.14 18.95
CA GLY A 430 5.05 -9.17 19.01
C GLY A 430 5.17 -9.99 17.73
N ALA A 431 4.72 -9.44 16.61
CA ALA A 431 4.97 -9.98 15.27
C ALA A 431 5.24 -8.86 14.28
N THR A 432 5.99 -9.17 13.23
CA THR A 432 6.23 -8.31 12.06
C THR A 432 5.78 -9.00 10.79
N VAL A 433 5.58 -8.21 9.73
CA VAL A 433 5.27 -8.71 8.38
C VAL A 433 6.56 -8.90 7.60
N GLY A 434 6.59 -9.92 6.76
CA GLY A 434 7.70 -10.17 5.85
C GLY A 434 7.34 -11.15 4.75
N ALA A 435 8.35 -11.85 4.24
CA ALA A 435 8.21 -12.90 3.26
C ALA A 435 9.06 -14.12 3.63
N PRO A 436 8.57 -15.35 3.35
CA PRO A 436 9.39 -16.56 3.51
C PRO A 436 10.57 -16.57 2.52
N PRO A 437 11.55 -17.47 2.70
CA PRO A 437 12.63 -17.66 1.73
C PRO A 437 12.14 -17.88 0.31
N ASP A 438 12.73 -17.15 -0.63
CA ASP A 438 12.44 -17.23 -2.07
C ASP A 438 13.73 -17.25 -2.92
N MET A 439 13.63 -17.19 -4.25
CA MET A 439 14.79 -17.16 -5.15
C MET A 439 15.64 -15.89 -4.96
N PHE A 440 15.02 -14.79 -4.60
CA PHE A 440 15.69 -13.50 -4.50
C PHE A 440 16.31 -13.31 -3.11
N ASN A 441 15.68 -13.90 -2.07
CA ASN A 441 16.18 -13.84 -0.70
C ASN A 441 16.02 -15.19 0.01
N GLN A 442 17.09 -16.00 0.00
CA GLN A 442 17.10 -17.33 0.60
C GLN A 442 16.96 -17.35 2.13
N GLN A 443 17.07 -16.19 2.79
CA GLN A 443 16.88 -16.07 4.24
C GLN A 443 15.48 -15.57 4.62
N GLY A 444 14.64 -15.24 3.62
CA GLY A 444 13.40 -14.52 3.82
C GLY A 444 13.64 -13.05 4.12
N GLN A 445 12.56 -12.29 4.26
CA GLN A 445 12.59 -10.86 4.52
C GLN A 445 11.73 -10.52 5.73
N ASP A 446 12.23 -9.66 6.60
CA ASP A 446 11.46 -9.00 7.66
C ASP A 446 11.34 -7.51 7.30
N TRP A 447 10.11 -7.05 7.07
CA TRP A 447 9.84 -5.65 6.72
C TRP A 447 9.62 -4.77 7.94
N SER A 448 9.74 -5.36 9.15
CA SER A 448 9.63 -4.67 10.44
C SER A 448 8.29 -3.96 10.69
N GLN A 449 7.28 -4.24 9.90
CA GLN A 449 5.95 -3.63 9.99
C GLN A 449 5.03 -4.50 10.85
N PRO A 450 4.32 -3.93 11.84
CA PRO A 450 3.33 -4.67 12.61
C PRO A 450 2.11 -5.00 11.74
N PRO A 451 1.64 -6.27 11.70
CA PRO A 451 0.47 -6.63 10.93
C PRO A 451 -0.83 -6.15 11.58
N LEU A 452 -1.83 -5.82 10.77
CA LEU A 452 -3.18 -5.61 11.25
C LEU A 452 -3.74 -6.91 11.84
N ASN A 453 -4.40 -6.83 12.97
CA ASN A 453 -5.04 -7.99 13.63
C ASN A 453 -6.37 -8.32 12.93
N PRO A 454 -6.52 -9.50 12.29
CA PRO A 454 -7.75 -9.85 11.57
C PRO A 454 -8.99 -9.91 12.47
N ILE A 455 -8.84 -10.26 13.74
CA ILE A 455 -9.93 -10.28 14.72
C ILE A 455 -10.42 -8.85 15.00
N ALA A 456 -9.49 -7.92 15.20
CA ALA A 456 -9.83 -6.51 15.43
C ALA A 456 -10.43 -5.85 14.18
N LEU A 457 -9.99 -6.24 12.98
CA LEU A 457 -10.60 -5.79 11.72
C LEU A 457 -12.07 -6.20 11.65
N GLU A 458 -12.39 -7.48 11.86
CA GLU A 458 -13.77 -7.97 11.84
C GLU A 458 -14.64 -7.23 12.87
N GLN A 459 -14.14 -7.09 14.11
CA GLN A 459 -14.89 -6.47 15.21
C GLN A 459 -15.18 -4.99 15.00
N THR A 460 -14.35 -4.29 14.22
CA THR A 460 -14.48 -2.84 13.97
C THR A 460 -15.08 -2.51 12.60
N GLY A 461 -15.67 -3.50 11.90
CA GLY A 461 -16.22 -3.29 10.56
C GLY A 461 -15.14 -2.85 9.56
N TYR A 462 -13.90 -3.29 9.74
CA TYR A 462 -12.74 -2.93 8.91
C TYR A 462 -12.48 -1.42 8.80
N LYS A 463 -12.93 -0.62 9.77
CA LYS A 463 -12.88 0.85 9.69
C LYS A 463 -11.50 1.39 9.27
N VAL A 464 -10.41 0.90 9.88
CA VAL A 464 -9.05 1.36 9.53
C VAL A 464 -8.70 1.13 8.06
N TYR A 465 -9.13 0.00 7.50
CA TYR A 465 -8.87 -0.33 6.10
C TYR A 465 -9.78 0.48 5.16
N ARG A 466 -11.06 0.64 5.49
CA ARG A 466 -12.00 1.48 4.74
C ARG A 466 -11.51 2.92 4.62
N ASP A 467 -11.15 3.53 5.76
CA ASP A 467 -10.70 4.94 5.82
C ASP A 467 -9.40 5.15 5.05
N MET A 468 -8.49 4.17 5.10
CA MET A 468 -7.24 4.20 4.33
C MET A 468 -7.51 4.14 2.83
N VAL A 469 -8.30 3.18 2.36
CA VAL A 469 -8.62 3.02 0.92
C VAL A 469 -9.40 4.24 0.41
N HIS A 470 -10.37 4.74 1.18
CA HIS A 470 -11.10 5.97 0.87
C HIS A 470 -10.15 7.17 0.69
N GLY A 471 -9.20 7.35 1.62
CA GLY A 471 -8.21 8.44 1.55
C GLY A 471 -7.33 8.36 0.31
N MET A 472 -6.95 7.16 -0.12
CA MET A 472 -6.18 6.95 -1.35
C MET A 472 -6.96 7.39 -2.58
N PHE A 473 -8.22 6.94 -2.73
CA PHE A 473 -9.07 7.28 -3.88
C PHE A 473 -9.53 8.74 -3.89
N SER A 474 -9.55 9.42 -2.74
CA SER A 474 -9.87 10.85 -2.68
C SER A 474 -8.89 11.73 -3.47
N ASN A 475 -7.66 11.25 -3.68
CA ASN A 475 -6.57 12.01 -4.30
C ASN A 475 -5.93 11.34 -5.52
N ALA A 476 -6.50 10.23 -6.01
CA ALA A 476 -5.95 9.48 -7.13
C ALA A 476 -7.06 8.87 -8.00
N GLY A 477 -6.76 8.63 -9.27
CA GLY A 477 -7.68 7.92 -10.18
C GLY A 477 -7.44 6.42 -10.23
N ALA A 478 -6.33 5.95 -9.66
CA ALA A 478 -6.07 4.53 -9.45
C ALA A 478 -5.19 4.31 -8.22
N VAL A 479 -5.27 3.12 -7.64
CA VAL A 479 -4.44 2.71 -6.50
C VAL A 479 -3.69 1.43 -6.88
N ARG A 480 -2.37 1.44 -6.75
CA ARG A 480 -1.54 0.23 -6.74
C ARG A 480 -1.38 -0.22 -5.30
N ILE A 481 -1.69 -1.47 -5.04
CA ILE A 481 -1.54 -2.07 -3.70
C ILE A 481 -0.27 -2.91 -3.71
N ASP A 482 0.69 -2.48 -2.92
CA ASP A 482 1.93 -3.23 -2.72
C ASP A 482 1.64 -4.54 -2.00
N HIS A 483 2.21 -5.64 -2.50
CA HIS A 483 2.00 -7.00 -1.99
C HIS A 483 0.51 -7.34 -1.79
N ILE A 484 -0.28 -7.36 -2.88
CA ILE A 484 -1.75 -7.59 -2.84
C ILE A 484 -2.14 -8.90 -2.14
N LEU A 485 -1.22 -9.88 -2.07
CA LEU A 485 -1.41 -11.11 -1.31
C LEU A 485 -1.74 -10.84 0.16
N GLY A 486 -1.34 -9.66 0.67
CA GLY A 486 -1.64 -9.19 2.02
C GLY A 486 -3.13 -9.08 2.33
N LEU A 487 -4.00 -8.98 1.31
CA LEU A 487 -5.47 -9.01 1.50
C LEU A 487 -6.00 -10.43 1.73
N PHE A 488 -5.22 -11.45 1.40
CA PHE A 488 -5.57 -12.87 1.56
C PHE A 488 -4.82 -13.48 2.73
N ARG A 489 -3.52 -13.23 2.83
CA ARG A 489 -2.64 -13.75 3.89
C ARG A 489 -1.34 -12.94 3.93
N LEU A 490 -0.79 -12.77 5.13
CA LEU A 490 0.53 -12.20 5.34
C LEU A 490 1.43 -13.20 6.05
N TRP A 491 2.73 -13.15 5.74
CA TRP A 491 3.75 -13.88 6.45
C TRP A 491 4.09 -13.13 7.74
N TRP A 492 3.76 -13.71 8.89
CA TRP A 492 4.03 -13.14 10.21
C TRP A 492 5.26 -13.77 10.82
N ILE A 493 6.19 -12.93 11.26
CA ILE A 493 7.44 -13.30 11.90
C ILE A 493 7.32 -12.92 13.37
N PRO A 494 7.33 -13.90 14.32
CA PRO A 494 7.30 -13.58 15.74
C PRO A 494 8.54 -12.82 16.17
N GLU A 495 8.38 -11.90 17.13
CA GLU A 495 9.47 -11.10 17.70
C GLU A 495 10.62 -12.01 18.19
N GLY A 496 11.85 -11.66 17.78
CA GLY A 496 13.06 -12.42 18.11
C GLY A 496 13.31 -13.68 17.28
N LYS A 497 12.42 -14.02 16.32
CA LYS A 497 12.62 -15.07 15.33
C LYS A 497 13.28 -14.53 14.06
N LYS A 498 13.81 -15.42 13.23
CA LYS A 498 14.32 -15.07 11.90
C LYS A 498 13.17 -14.98 10.92
N ALA A 499 13.40 -14.28 9.81
CA ALA A 499 12.40 -14.13 8.73
C ALA A 499 11.85 -15.47 8.21
N MET A 500 12.71 -16.51 8.17
CA MET A 500 12.31 -17.85 7.75
C MET A 500 11.45 -18.61 8.79
N ASP A 501 11.44 -18.19 10.06
CA ASP A 501 10.75 -18.85 11.17
C ASP A 501 9.37 -18.23 11.41
N GLY A 502 8.65 -17.87 10.35
CA GLY A 502 7.30 -17.31 10.39
C GLY A 502 6.20 -18.30 9.99
N THR A 503 4.99 -17.78 9.87
CA THR A 503 3.85 -18.48 9.28
C THR A 503 2.87 -17.52 8.62
N TYR A 504 2.02 -18.03 7.71
CA TYR A 504 0.93 -17.23 7.13
C TYR A 504 -0.25 -17.10 8.10
N VAL A 505 -0.75 -15.87 8.23
CA VAL A 505 -2.02 -15.57 8.87
C VAL A 505 -2.99 -15.07 7.80
N HIS A 506 -4.18 -15.68 7.75
CA HIS A 506 -5.20 -15.39 6.75
C HIS A 506 -6.10 -14.23 7.19
N TYR A 507 -6.53 -13.46 6.21
CA TYR A 507 -7.52 -12.38 6.32
C TYR A 507 -8.79 -12.77 5.56
N ASP A 508 -9.91 -12.13 5.89
CA ASP A 508 -11.13 -12.25 5.11
C ASP A 508 -10.98 -11.46 3.80
N SER A 509 -10.52 -12.14 2.76
CA SER A 509 -10.27 -11.54 1.46
C SER A 509 -11.53 -11.04 0.78
N ASP A 510 -12.67 -11.69 0.99
CA ASP A 510 -13.92 -11.28 0.35
C ASP A 510 -14.37 -9.92 0.86
N ILE A 511 -14.28 -9.68 2.17
CA ILE A 511 -14.58 -8.37 2.77
C ILE A 511 -13.58 -7.32 2.31
N MET A 512 -12.26 -7.62 2.32
CA MET A 512 -11.24 -6.66 1.92
C MET A 512 -11.34 -6.28 0.44
N LEU A 513 -11.62 -7.23 -0.44
CA LEU A 513 -11.88 -6.99 -1.86
C LEU A 513 -13.19 -6.24 -2.10
N GLY A 514 -14.23 -6.53 -1.30
CA GLY A 514 -15.50 -5.79 -1.33
C GLY A 514 -15.32 -4.31 -0.98
N ILE A 515 -14.50 -3.99 0.03
CA ILE A 515 -14.16 -2.61 0.38
C ILE A 515 -13.43 -1.91 -0.77
N LEU A 516 -12.46 -2.57 -1.40
CA LEU A 516 -11.78 -2.03 -2.58
C LEU A 516 -12.75 -1.75 -3.72
N ALA A 517 -13.68 -2.69 -3.97
CA ALA A 517 -14.66 -2.54 -5.02
C ALA A 517 -15.61 -1.36 -4.74
N LEU A 518 -16.06 -1.20 -3.50
CA LEU A 518 -16.91 -0.09 -3.09
C LEU A 518 -16.23 1.27 -3.25
N GLU A 519 -15.02 1.42 -2.73
CA GLU A 519 -14.30 2.71 -2.81
C GLU A 519 -13.84 3.03 -4.24
N ALA A 520 -13.44 2.02 -5.01
CA ALA A 520 -13.12 2.21 -6.43
C ALA A 520 -14.36 2.60 -7.25
N SER A 521 -15.54 1.99 -6.98
CA SER A 521 -16.81 2.36 -7.61
C SER A 521 -17.18 3.82 -7.34
N ARG A 522 -17.09 4.25 -6.08
CA ARG A 522 -17.37 5.63 -5.66
C ARG A 522 -16.46 6.66 -6.34
N ALA A 523 -15.20 6.31 -6.52
CA ALA A 523 -14.21 7.18 -7.16
C ALA A 523 -14.21 7.09 -8.68
N GLY A 524 -14.87 6.11 -9.29
CA GLY A 524 -14.68 5.75 -10.69
C GLY A 524 -13.23 5.36 -10.98
N GLY A 525 -12.58 4.68 -10.03
CA GLY A 525 -11.15 4.42 -10.03
C GLY A 525 -10.78 3.00 -10.44
N VAL A 526 -9.48 2.75 -10.60
CA VAL A 526 -8.88 1.48 -10.99
C VAL A 526 -8.01 0.95 -9.85
N VAL A 527 -7.96 -0.37 -9.67
CA VAL A 527 -7.06 -1.03 -8.72
C VAL A 527 -6.06 -1.90 -9.46
N VAL A 528 -4.80 -1.77 -9.09
CA VAL A 528 -3.69 -2.62 -9.50
C VAL A 528 -3.14 -3.30 -8.26
N GLY A 529 -3.11 -4.62 -8.22
CA GLY A 529 -2.48 -5.38 -7.16
C GLY A 529 -1.09 -5.84 -7.59
N GLU A 530 -0.07 -5.53 -6.83
CA GLU A 530 1.25 -6.10 -7.03
C GLU A 530 1.21 -7.56 -6.58
N ASP A 531 1.31 -8.46 -7.55
CA ASP A 531 1.21 -9.90 -7.40
C ASP A 531 2.44 -10.61 -8.01
N LEU A 532 3.61 -10.03 -7.78
CA LEU A 532 4.89 -10.61 -8.19
C LEU A 532 5.30 -11.76 -7.25
N GLY A 533 6.11 -12.69 -7.75
CA GLY A 533 6.61 -13.83 -6.99
C GLY A 533 5.69 -15.07 -7.02
N VAL A 534 5.63 -15.82 -5.92
CA VAL A 534 4.87 -17.07 -5.83
C VAL A 534 3.42 -16.82 -5.44
N VAL A 535 2.58 -16.60 -6.43
CA VAL A 535 1.16 -16.31 -6.24
C VAL A 535 0.32 -17.59 -6.39
N PRO A 536 -0.47 -17.97 -5.38
CA PRO A 536 -1.39 -19.09 -5.50
C PRO A 536 -2.45 -18.83 -6.59
N ALA A 537 -2.76 -19.86 -7.38
CA ALA A 537 -3.70 -19.73 -8.50
C ALA A 537 -5.09 -19.22 -8.09
N TYR A 538 -5.55 -19.51 -6.87
CA TYR A 538 -6.83 -18.99 -6.38
C TYR A 538 -6.81 -17.48 -6.17
N VAL A 539 -5.66 -16.89 -5.80
CA VAL A 539 -5.50 -15.45 -5.65
C VAL A 539 -5.61 -14.75 -7.00
N SER A 540 -4.83 -15.17 -7.99
CA SER A 540 -4.88 -14.59 -9.35
C SER A 540 -6.28 -14.69 -9.96
N LYS A 541 -6.98 -15.80 -9.70
CA LYS A 541 -8.37 -15.97 -10.12
C LYS A 541 -9.30 -14.98 -9.42
N SER A 542 -9.21 -14.86 -8.09
CA SER A 542 -10.04 -13.95 -7.30
C SER A 542 -9.81 -12.50 -7.71
N LEU A 543 -8.56 -12.05 -7.90
CA LEU A 543 -8.24 -10.70 -8.37
C LEU A 543 -8.91 -10.41 -9.72
N SER A 544 -8.79 -11.34 -10.67
CA SER A 544 -9.40 -11.20 -12.00
C SER A 544 -10.94 -11.14 -11.94
N GLU A 545 -11.57 -11.97 -11.10
CA GLU A 545 -13.02 -11.99 -10.91
C GLU A 545 -13.54 -10.68 -10.29
N HIS A 546 -12.74 -10.04 -9.41
CA HIS A 546 -13.06 -8.75 -8.83
C HIS A 546 -12.63 -7.54 -9.67
N GLY A 547 -12.11 -7.74 -10.89
CA GLY A 547 -11.72 -6.64 -11.77
C GLY A 547 -10.44 -5.92 -11.35
N ILE A 548 -9.60 -6.55 -10.53
CA ILE A 548 -8.31 -6.03 -10.09
C ILE A 548 -7.23 -6.47 -11.07
N LEU A 549 -6.44 -5.51 -11.55
CA LEU A 549 -5.30 -5.77 -12.43
C LEU A 549 -4.13 -6.32 -11.60
N GLY A 550 -3.38 -7.27 -12.16
CA GLY A 550 -2.08 -7.66 -11.60
C GLY A 550 -0.93 -6.84 -12.18
N CYS A 551 0.31 -7.25 -11.92
CA CYS A 551 1.52 -6.69 -12.51
C CYS A 551 2.18 -7.67 -13.47
N ALA A 552 2.62 -7.19 -14.64
CA ALA A 552 3.44 -7.91 -15.60
C ALA A 552 4.73 -7.11 -15.81
N VAL A 553 5.85 -7.61 -15.31
CA VAL A 553 7.15 -6.94 -15.38
C VAL A 553 8.08 -7.77 -16.28
N GLU A 554 8.69 -7.15 -17.28
CA GLU A 554 9.51 -7.82 -18.29
C GLU A 554 10.47 -8.84 -17.68
N TRP A 555 11.23 -8.45 -16.65
CA TRP A 555 12.22 -9.32 -16.02
C TRP A 555 11.65 -10.54 -15.30
N PHE A 556 10.35 -10.57 -15.01
CA PHE A 556 9.67 -11.68 -14.34
C PHE A 556 8.77 -12.49 -15.27
N GLU A 557 8.53 -12.02 -16.50
CA GLU A 557 7.75 -12.75 -17.51
C GLU A 557 8.61 -13.79 -18.20
N GLN A 558 9.19 -14.72 -17.41
CA GLN A 558 10.01 -15.82 -17.87
C GLN A 558 9.68 -17.12 -17.13
N PHE A 559 9.96 -18.23 -17.75
CA PHE A 559 9.83 -19.55 -17.17
C PHE A 559 10.99 -20.44 -17.65
N ASP A 560 11.72 -21.05 -16.70
CA ASP A 560 12.84 -21.96 -16.99
C ASP A 560 13.97 -21.29 -17.82
N GLY A 561 14.15 -19.98 -17.66
CA GLY A 561 15.15 -19.18 -18.40
C GLY A 561 14.73 -18.75 -19.81
N GLU A 562 13.49 -19.02 -20.22
CA GLU A 562 12.91 -18.53 -21.48
C GLU A 562 11.93 -17.39 -21.21
N PHE A 563 12.11 -16.25 -21.86
CA PHE A 563 11.20 -15.11 -21.76
C PHE A 563 9.91 -15.40 -22.55
N ARG A 564 8.79 -15.05 -21.91
CA ARG A 564 7.48 -15.10 -22.56
C ARG A 564 7.34 -13.89 -23.49
N ALA A 565 6.92 -14.15 -24.73
CA ALA A 565 6.66 -13.08 -25.67
C ALA A 565 5.60 -12.10 -25.12
N PRO A 566 5.80 -10.76 -25.20
CA PRO A 566 4.88 -9.77 -24.66
C PRO A 566 3.41 -9.93 -25.13
N LYS A 567 3.18 -10.40 -26.36
CA LYS A 567 1.84 -10.68 -26.89
C LYS A 567 1.07 -11.77 -26.11
N ASP A 568 1.80 -12.62 -25.36
CA ASP A 568 1.24 -13.75 -24.60
C ASP A 568 1.11 -13.42 -23.09
N TRP A 569 1.37 -12.18 -22.70
CA TRP A 569 1.19 -11.73 -21.31
C TRP A 569 -0.30 -11.69 -20.95
N ARG A 570 -0.60 -11.71 -19.65
CA ARG A 570 -1.99 -11.65 -19.18
C ARG A 570 -2.62 -10.27 -19.45
N PRO A 571 -3.84 -10.20 -20.00
CA PRO A 571 -4.47 -8.92 -20.34
C PRO A 571 -4.77 -8.05 -19.12
N TYR A 572 -5.25 -8.65 -18.03
CA TYR A 572 -5.62 -7.92 -16.79
C TYR A 572 -4.37 -7.62 -15.96
N ALA A 573 -3.51 -6.73 -16.47
CA ALA A 573 -2.29 -6.30 -15.79
C ALA A 573 -1.92 -4.86 -16.10
N LEU A 574 -1.14 -4.27 -15.18
CA LEU A 574 -0.24 -3.16 -15.42
C LEU A 574 1.10 -3.74 -15.87
N ALA A 575 1.47 -3.49 -17.12
CA ALA A 575 2.74 -3.93 -17.68
C ALA A 575 3.83 -2.87 -17.52
N SER A 576 5.07 -3.27 -17.25
CA SER A 576 6.24 -2.39 -17.18
C SER A 576 7.52 -3.15 -17.55
N VAL A 577 8.55 -2.42 -17.95
CA VAL A 577 9.88 -3.00 -18.19
C VAL A 577 10.55 -3.29 -16.84
N ASN A 578 10.49 -2.37 -15.89
CA ASN A 578 11.12 -2.47 -14.57
C ASN A 578 10.19 -1.96 -13.45
N THR A 579 10.71 -1.97 -12.22
CA THR A 579 10.11 -1.37 -11.03
C THR A 579 11.16 -0.56 -10.27
N HIS A 580 10.76 0.10 -9.18
CA HIS A 580 11.68 0.83 -8.30
C HIS A 580 12.70 -0.07 -7.56
N ASP A 581 12.45 -1.38 -7.45
CA ASP A 581 13.33 -2.39 -6.82
C ASP A 581 14.28 -3.06 -7.82
N LEU A 582 14.15 -2.71 -9.09
CA LEU A 582 14.97 -3.25 -10.18
C LEU A 582 15.85 -2.14 -10.77
N PRO A 583 16.96 -2.49 -11.40
CA PRO A 583 17.74 -1.49 -12.12
C PRO A 583 16.93 -0.90 -13.27
N PRO A 584 17.13 0.38 -13.62
CA PRO A 584 16.70 0.91 -14.90
C PRO A 584 17.24 0.08 -16.06
N ALA A 585 16.60 0.12 -17.22
CA ALA A 585 16.98 -0.70 -18.38
C ALA A 585 18.47 -0.53 -18.76
N ALA A 586 18.97 0.70 -18.82
CA ALA A 586 20.39 0.96 -19.10
C ALA A 586 21.34 0.33 -18.06
N GLY A 587 20.98 0.41 -16.78
CA GLY A 587 21.76 -0.23 -15.70
C GLY A 587 21.73 -1.75 -15.73
N TYR A 588 20.61 -2.34 -16.17
CA TYR A 588 20.46 -3.78 -16.36
C TYR A 588 21.35 -4.27 -17.52
N LEU A 589 21.30 -3.61 -18.67
CA LEU A 589 22.07 -3.96 -19.85
C LEU A 589 23.60 -3.92 -19.61
N GLU A 590 24.08 -3.07 -18.69
CA GLU A 590 25.48 -3.01 -18.26
C GLU A 590 25.84 -3.97 -17.11
N TYR A 591 24.91 -4.83 -16.69
CA TYR A 591 25.08 -5.70 -15.51
C TYR A 591 25.36 -4.94 -14.20
N GLY A 592 24.87 -3.72 -14.08
CA GLY A 592 25.07 -2.85 -12.92
C GLY A 592 24.57 -3.48 -11.62
N HIS A 593 23.51 -4.25 -11.67
CA HIS A 593 22.92 -4.97 -10.52
C HIS A 593 23.85 -6.05 -9.96
N VAL A 594 24.60 -6.78 -10.80
CA VAL A 594 25.56 -7.79 -10.34
C VAL A 594 26.72 -7.11 -9.63
N LYS A 595 27.29 -6.07 -10.24
CA LYS A 595 28.39 -5.28 -9.66
C LYS A 595 27.99 -4.63 -8.34
N LEU A 596 26.79 -4.08 -8.26
CA LEU A 596 26.28 -3.45 -7.04
C LEU A 596 26.11 -4.47 -5.90
N ARG A 597 25.50 -5.63 -6.19
CA ARG A 597 25.34 -6.70 -5.19
C ARG A 597 26.67 -7.25 -4.69
N GLU A 598 27.68 -7.38 -5.56
CA GLU A 598 29.04 -7.73 -5.16
C GLU A 598 29.64 -6.71 -4.20
N GLN A 599 29.59 -5.41 -4.56
CA GLN A 599 30.10 -4.30 -3.74
C GLN A 599 29.45 -4.24 -2.35
N LEU A 600 28.17 -4.57 -2.27
CA LEU A 600 27.38 -4.56 -1.04
C LEU A 600 27.46 -5.88 -0.24
N GLY A 601 28.17 -6.89 -0.77
CA GLY A 601 28.30 -8.20 -0.11
C GLY A 601 27.01 -9.01 -0.06
N LEU A 602 26.10 -8.81 -1.01
CA LEU A 602 24.78 -9.46 -1.07
C LEU A 602 24.79 -10.78 -1.85
N LEU A 603 25.89 -11.14 -2.50
CA LEU A 603 25.99 -12.38 -3.25
C LEU A 603 26.23 -13.57 -2.31
N SER A 604 25.51 -14.65 -2.52
CA SER A 604 25.64 -15.89 -1.74
C SER A 604 26.70 -16.87 -2.27
N GLY A 605 27.39 -16.51 -3.35
CA GLY A 605 28.39 -17.32 -4.04
C GLY A 605 29.41 -16.46 -4.84
N PRO A 606 30.28 -17.11 -5.64
CA PRO A 606 31.22 -16.40 -6.49
C PRO A 606 30.54 -15.47 -7.50
N VAL A 607 31.06 -14.26 -7.69
CA VAL A 607 30.50 -13.26 -8.60
C VAL A 607 30.41 -13.76 -10.05
N GLU A 608 31.36 -14.62 -10.46
CA GLU A 608 31.39 -15.19 -11.81
C GLU A 608 30.17 -16.06 -12.13
N GLU A 609 29.59 -16.72 -11.13
CA GLU A 609 28.37 -17.52 -11.30
C GLU A 609 27.16 -16.60 -11.51
N PHE A 610 27.05 -15.53 -10.72
CA PHE A 610 25.99 -14.53 -10.89
C PHE A 610 26.12 -13.78 -12.20
N GLN A 611 27.33 -13.41 -12.59
CA GLN A 611 27.59 -12.76 -13.88
C GLN A 611 27.17 -13.67 -15.04
N LYS A 612 27.54 -14.94 -15.01
CA LYS A 612 27.15 -15.91 -16.05
C LYS A 612 25.64 -16.12 -16.13
N SER A 613 24.95 -16.14 -14.97
CA SER A 613 23.50 -16.23 -14.92
C SER A 613 22.84 -15.00 -15.55
N ALA A 614 23.31 -13.80 -15.20
CA ALA A 614 22.83 -12.54 -15.74
C ALA A 614 23.08 -12.44 -17.26
N GLU A 615 24.23 -12.92 -17.74
CA GLU A 615 24.52 -12.99 -19.20
C GLU A 615 23.60 -13.96 -19.92
N ALA A 616 23.25 -15.10 -19.32
CA ALA A 616 22.31 -16.05 -19.92
C ALA A 616 20.90 -15.46 -20.01
N GLU A 617 20.43 -14.79 -18.92
CA GLU A 617 19.14 -14.10 -18.87
C GLU A 617 19.06 -12.97 -19.92
N HIS A 618 20.10 -12.13 -19.97
CA HIS A 618 20.23 -11.04 -20.94
C HIS A 618 20.14 -11.56 -22.38
N ASN A 619 20.92 -12.60 -22.72
CA ASN A 619 20.89 -13.21 -24.06
C ASN A 619 19.53 -13.81 -24.40
N ALA A 620 18.85 -14.43 -23.45
CA ALA A 620 17.49 -14.98 -23.65
C ALA A 620 16.48 -13.86 -23.94
N MET A 621 16.55 -12.74 -23.21
CA MET A 621 15.70 -11.57 -23.43
C MET A 621 15.95 -10.97 -24.83
N LEU A 622 17.22 -10.76 -25.22
CA LEU A 622 17.56 -10.23 -26.55
C LEU A 622 17.09 -11.17 -27.67
N SER A 623 17.25 -12.49 -27.50
CA SER A 623 16.77 -13.47 -28.45
C SER A 623 15.25 -13.38 -28.62
N MET A 624 14.50 -13.26 -27.54
CA MET A 624 13.05 -13.09 -27.58
C MET A 624 12.65 -11.81 -28.35
N LEU A 625 13.33 -10.69 -28.10
CA LEU A 625 13.06 -9.43 -28.81
C LEU A 625 13.32 -9.53 -30.31
N VAL A 626 14.36 -10.27 -30.73
CA VAL A 626 14.68 -10.51 -32.15
C VAL A 626 13.66 -11.45 -32.77
N ASP A 627 13.34 -12.56 -32.12
CA ASP A 627 12.42 -13.58 -32.63
C ASP A 627 10.99 -13.04 -32.80
N GLU A 628 10.57 -12.14 -31.93
CA GLU A 628 9.27 -11.44 -32.00
C GLU A 628 9.31 -10.22 -32.96
N GLY A 629 10.46 -9.85 -33.50
CA GLY A 629 10.61 -8.75 -34.44
C GLY A 629 10.58 -7.35 -33.82
N TYR A 630 10.79 -7.23 -32.51
CA TYR A 630 10.91 -5.96 -31.83
C TYR A 630 12.31 -5.34 -31.95
N LEU A 631 13.34 -6.17 -32.17
CA LEU A 631 14.74 -5.78 -32.33
C LEU A 631 15.32 -6.36 -33.63
N ASP A 632 16.09 -5.56 -34.38
CA ASP A 632 16.86 -6.07 -35.51
C ASP A 632 18.11 -6.80 -34.98
N ALA A 633 18.40 -7.99 -35.51
CA ALA A 633 19.53 -8.79 -35.08
C ALA A 633 20.89 -8.08 -35.24
N SER A 634 20.99 -7.11 -36.15
CA SER A 634 22.21 -6.31 -36.31
C SER A 634 22.54 -5.43 -35.11
N ALA A 635 21.55 -5.10 -34.25
CA ALA A 635 21.79 -4.36 -33.03
C ALA A 635 22.66 -5.13 -32.03
N LEU A 636 22.70 -6.46 -32.12
CA LEU A 636 23.49 -7.33 -31.25
C LEU A 636 24.98 -7.37 -31.62
N GLU A 637 25.39 -6.78 -32.78
CA GLU A 637 26.80 -6.71 -33.18
C GLU A 637 27.60 -5.76 -32.26
N ASP A 638 26.94 -4.73 -31.72
CA ASP A 638 27.54 -3.79 -30.73
C ASP A 638 26.40 -3.29 -29.80
N GLU A 639 26.08 -4.07 -28.77
CA GLU A 639 24.99 -3.77 -27.86
C GLU A 639 25.16 -2.44 -27.12
N LEU A 640 26.39 -2.09 -26.74
CA LEU A 640 26.66 -0.83 -26.05
C LEU A 640 26.43 0.39 -26.96
N ALA A 641 26.79 0.29 -28.23
CA ALA A 641 26.49 1.35 -29.20
C ALA A 641 25.01 1.42 -29.54
N ASN A 642 24.26 0.32 -29.38
CA ASN A 642 22.84 0.18 -29.70
C ASN A 642 21.94 0.14 -28.43
N GLU A 643 22.44 0.54 -27.27
CA GLU A 643 21.69 0.51 -25.99
C GLU A 643 20.29 1.13 -26.12
N ASN A 644 20.21 2.30 -26.73
CA ASN A 644 18.92 2.98 -26.94
C ASN A 644 17.96 2.17 -27.84
N GLU A 645 18.46 1.51 -28.87
CA GLU A 645 17.63 0.67 -29.76
C GLU A 645 17.10 -0.57 -29.04
N ILE A 646 17.91 -1.16 -28.13
CA ILE A 646 17.50 -2.28 -27.28
C ILE A 646 16.42 -1.82 -26.29
N ILE A 647 16.59 -0.66 -25.65
CA ILE A 647 15.58 -0.08 -24.76
C ILE A 647 14.28 0.19 -25.54
N ASP A 648 14.36 0.75 -26.74
CA ASP A 648 13.21 0.96 -27.61
C ASP A 648 12.50 -0.35 -27.96
N ALA A 649 13.25 -1.42 -28.18
CA ALA A 649 12.71 -2.75 -28.45
C ALA A 649 11.92 -3.31 -27.24
N LEU A 650 12.41 -3.11 -26.01
CA LEU A 650 11.66 -3.46 -24.79
C LEU A 650 10.31 -2.72 -24.75
N TYR A 651 10.31 -1.41 -25.03
CA TYR A 651 9.06 -0.63 -25.05
C TYR A 651 8.15 -0.96 -26.22
N ARG A 652 8.68 -1.38 -27.39
CA ARG A 652 7.86 -1.94 -28.48
C ARG A 652 7.20 -3.26 -28.06
N GLY A 653 7.95 -4.13 -27.36
CA GLY A 653 7.41 -5.33 -26.74
C GLY A 653 6.30 -5.02 -25.75
N LEU A 654 6.57 -4.12 -24.80
CA LEU A 654 5.59 -3.65 -23.82
C LEU A 654 4.30 -3.14 -24.51
N LYS A 655 4.43 -2.30 -25.55
CA LYS A 655 3.30 -1.81 -26.36
C LYS A 655 2.56 -2.90 -27.10
N GLY A 656 3.26 -3.94 -27.52
CA GLY A 656 2.70 -5.12 -28.18
C GLY A 656 1.91 -6.06 -27.27
N SER A 657 1.98 -5.87 -25.95
CA SER A 657 1.28 -6.69 -24.97
C SER A 657 -0.24 -6.43 -24.94
N PRO A 658 -1.06 -7.42 -24.55
CA PRO A 658 -2.50 -7.24 -24.40
C PRO A 658 -2.90 -6.55 -23.09
N CYS A 659 -1.94 -6.08 -22.30
CA CYS A 659 -2.17 -5.53 -20.96
C CYS A 659 -3.02 -4.27 -20.99
N LYS A 660 -3.92 -4.12 -20.02
CA LYS A 660 -4.85 -2.98 -19.95
C LYS A 660 -4.20 -1.67 -19.55
N LEU A 661 -3.13 -1.72 -18.76
CA LEU A 661 -2.29 -0.58 -18.42
C LEU A 661 -0.83 -0.87 -18.80
N MET A 662 -0.12 0.14 -19.26
CA MET A 662 1.30 0.07 -19.60
C MET A 662 2.04 1.28 -19.03
N ALA A 663 3.05 1.05 -18.20
CA ALA A 663 3.87 2.09 -17.55
C ALA A 663 5.26 2.15 -18.18
N ALA A 664 5.62 3.31 -18.71
CA ALA A 664 6.98 3.61 -19.13
C ALA A 664 7.75 4.32 -17.99
N ALA A 665 9.00 3.92 -17.75
CA ALA A 665 9.81 4.49 -16.69
C ALA A 665 10.53 5.77 -17.14
N ILE A 666 10.37 6.86 -16.39
CA ILE A 666 11.09 8.11 -16.68
C ILE A 666 12.61 7.91 -16.56
N VAL A 667 13.08 7.06 -15.65
CA VAL A 667 14.49 6.72 -15.50
C VAL A 667 15.10 6.13 -16.77
N ASP A 668 14.38 5.25 -17.48
CA ASP A 668 14.83 4.68 -18.77
C ASP A 668 14.84 5.75 -19.87
N ALA A 669 13.86 6.65 -19.83
CA ALA A 669 13.74 7.72 -20.82
C ALA A 669 14.88 8.76 -20.74
N VAL A 670 15.56 8.89 -19.61
CA VAL A 670 16.69 9.80 -19.44
C VAL A 670 18.05 9.10 -19.38
N GLY A 671 18.05 7.76 -19.39
CA GLY A 671 19.26 6.93 -19.34
C GLY A 671 19.87 6.81 -17.94
N GLU A 672 19.09 7.01 -16.89
CA GLU A 672 19.53 6.75 -15.50
C GLU A 672 19.87 5.27 -15.32
N LYS A 673 20.96 4.98 -14.62
CA LYS A 673 21.46 3.61 -14.42
C LYS A 673 21.33 3.10 -12.99
N ARG A 674 21.10 4.01 -12.03
CA ARG A 674 21.04 3.67 -10.60
C ARG A 674 19.64 3.22 -10.20
N THR A 675 19.57 2.10 -9.49
CA THR A 675 18.31 1.66 -8.90
C THR A 675 17.86 2.61 -7.78
N GLN A 676 16.55 2.78 -7.59
CA GLN A 676 16.00 3.62 -6.52
C GLN A 676 16.09 2.92 -5.16
N ASN A 677 15.89 1.60 -5.15
CA ASN A 677 16.02 0.76 -3.99
C ASN A 677 16.87 -0.48 -4.32
N GLN A 678 17.73 -0.87 -3.38
CA GLN A 678 18.45 -2.14 -3.41
C GLN A 678 17.93 -3.02 -2.26
N PRO A 679 17.04 -3.98 -2.54
CA PRO A 679 16.53 -4.88 -1.52
C PRO A 679 17.65 -5.58 -0.74
N GLY A 680 17.43 -5.75 0.56
CA GLY A 680 18.42 -6.35 1.47
C GLY A 680 19.47 -5.35 2.00
N THR A 681 19.29 -4.06 1.76
CA THR A 681 20.14 -2.99 2.34
C THR A 681 19.29 -1.95 3.08
N SER A 682 19.91 -1.25 4.01
CA SER A 682 19.30 -0.10 4.72
C SER A 682 20.09 1.18 4.41
N ASN A 683 21.23 1.38 5.07
CA ASN A 683 22.08 2.57 4.91
C ASN A 683 23.32 2.33 4.03
N GLU A 684 23.59 1.08 3.66
CA GLU A 684 24.72 0.67 2.84
C GLU A 684 24.61 1.20 1.40
N TYR A 685 23.38 1.39 0.94
CA TYR A 685 23.02 2.02 -0.32
C TYR A 685 22.11 3.22 -0.03
N PRO A 686 22.16 4.31 -0.84
CA PRO A 686 21.31 5.48 -0.63
C PRO A 686 19.85 5.25 -1.10
N ASN A 687 19.24 4.17 -0.61
CA ASN A 687 17.85 3.80 -0.92
C ASN A 687 16.91 5.00 -0.79
N TRP A 688 16.02 5.17 -1.77
CA TRP A 688 14.97 6.20 -1.79
C TRP A 688 15.49 7.65 -1.73
N ARG A 689 16.79 7.84 -2.01
CA ARG A 689 17.47 9.14 -2.00
C ARG A 689 18.21 9.42 -3.31
N ILE A 690 17.91 8.67 -4.37
CA ILE A 690 18.54 8.85 -5.70
C ILE A 690 17.76 9.94 -6.43
N PRO A 691 18.38 11.07 -6.78
CA PRO A 691 17.78 12.09 -7.63
C PRO A 691 17.79 11.64 -9.09
N LEU A 692 16.82 12.13 -9.89
CA LEU A 692 16.81 11.87 -11.33
C LEU A 692 18.03 12.53 -12.00
N ALA A 693 18.80 11.72 -12.73
CA ALA A 693 19.91 12.16 -13.54
C ALA A 693 19.92 11.44 -14.90
N ASP A 694 20.65 11.97 -15.86
CA ASP A 694 20.92 11.30 -17.13
C ASP A 694 22.02 10.23 -17.01
N GLY A 695 22.31 9.52 -18.10
CA GLY A 695 23.34 8.47 -18.15
C GLY A 695 24.77 8.96 -17.86
N ASP A 696 25.01 10.26 -17.97
CA ASP A 696 26.29 10.92 -17.65
C ASP A 696 26.35 11.44 -16.20
N GLY A 697 25.24 11.29 -15.44
CA GLY A 697 25.15 11.72 -14.06
C GLY A 697 24.83 13.21 -13.89
N ASN A 698 24.28 13.88 -14.89
CA ASN A 698 23.81 15.25 -14.78
C ASN A 698 22.35 15.27 -14.32
N VAL A 699 21.98 16.23 -13.47
CA VAL A 699 20.58 16.43 -13.05
C VAL A 699 19.70 16.72 -14.26
N VAL A 700 18.57 16.03 -14.35
CA VAL A 700 17.52 16.31 -15.34
C VAL A 700 16.41 17.11 -14.65
N PRO A 701 16.34 18.44 -14.84
CA PRO A 701 15.30 19.25 -14.24
C PRO A 701 13.94 19.05 -14.97
N LEU A 702 12.85 19.18 -14.22
CA LEU A 702 11.48 18.99 -14.74
C LEU A 702 11.20 19.85 -15.96
N GLU A 703 11.70 21.09 -16.01
CA GLU A 703 11.50 22.03 -17.12
C GLU A 703 12.10 21.51 -18.44
N GLN A 704 13.10 20.64 -18.38
CA GLN A 704 13.76 20.06 -19.55
C GLN A 704 13.32 18.64 -19.87
N LEU A 705 12.61 17.99 -18.92
CA LEU A 705 12.29 16.56 -18.97
C LEU A 705 11.52 16.22 -20.25
N PHE A 706 10.47 16.94 -20.58
CA PHE A 706 9.62 16.67 -21.74
C PHE A 706 10.17 17.20 -23.07
N ASP A 707 11.27 17.92 -23.03
CA ASP A 707 12.03 18.33 -24.23
C ASP A 707 13.19 17.36 -24.52
N ASN A 708 13.38 16.33 -23.67
CA ASN A 708 14.34 15.28 -23.88
C ASN A 708 13.93 14.40 -25.06
N THR A 709 14.85 14.22 -26.04
CA THR A 709 14.59 13.47 -27.28
C THR A 709 14.24 12.02 -26.99
N ARG A 710 14.96 11.34 -26.07
CA ARG A 710 14.72 9.93 -25.72
C ARG A 710 13.35 9.74 -25.10
N LEU A 711 12.92 10.66 -24.20
CA LEU A 711 11.59 10.62 -23.64
C LEU A 711 10.51 10.73 -24.72
N GLN A 712 10.70 11.59 -25.72
CA GLN A 712 9.76 11.74 -26.83
C GLN A 712 9.75 10.50 -27.75
N GLU A 713 10.87 9.82 -27.94
CA GLU A 713 10.98 8.57 -28.71
C GLU A 713 10.20 7.44 -28.01
N ILE A 714 10.43 7.21 -26.72
CA ILE A 714 9.66 6.22 -25.94
C ILE A 714 8.16 6.59 -25.93
N ALA A 715 7.82 7.87 -25.74
CA ALA A 715 6.43 8.31 -25.80
C ALA A 715 5.78 8.06 -27.17
N ALA A 716 6.54 8.20 -28.26
CA ALA A 716 6.06 7.86 -29.60
C ALA A 716 5.76 6.38 -29.75
N ILE A 717 6.65 5.52 -29.26
CA ILE A 717 6.44 4.05 -29.23
C ILE A 717 5.18 3.70 -28.45
N MET A 718 5.01 4.29 -27.26
CA MET A 718 3.87 3.98 -26.40
C MET A 718 2.53 4.48 -26.93
N ARG A 719 2.53 5.53 -27.75
CA ARG A 719 1.32 5.98 -28.47
C ARG A 719 0.92 5.01 -29.59
N GLY A 720 1.87 4.47 -30.30
CA GLY A 720 1.71 3.59 -31.47
C GLY A 720 1.75 4.31 -32.79
#